data_1ee485cb08fedf0e5b4a67ac5deca03a
#
_entry.id   1ee485cb08fedf0e5b4a67ac5deca03a
#
_cell.length_a   1.000
_cell.length_b   1.000
_cell.length_c   1.000
_cell.angle_alpha   90.00
_cell.angle_beta   90.00
_cell.angle_gamma   90.00
#
_symmetry.space_group_name_H-M   'P 1'
#
loop_
_entity.id
_entity.type
_entity.pdbx_description
1 polymer ?
#
loop_
_entity_poly.entity_id
_entity_poly.type
_entity_poly.pdbx_seq_one_letter_code
_entity_poly.pdbx_strand_id
1 'polypeptide(L)'
;MLFSEEWLRHYINPALSSDELCETLTMGGLEIEGAEPIAPAFTGVVVAQVLTCEQHPNADKLHVCTVDIGKEEPVQIVCGAPNVRAGVKVPCATIGGVLPGDFKIKKAKLRGVESNGMLCSSRELGISEDHSGLWILPEDAPVGEDIRVYERLDDKKIEVKATPNRGDALSVIGVGRDLRALTGAELSLPDFSPVPATCDCVHEVRNEAPDLCGRFAGRVVCGVNAKAPTPQWMKGRLERSGQRSISALVDISNYVMLELGRPTHIFDLDKLDGPLTVRWGKEGEKAELLNGQTVDIDPYFGVISDNNGIEAIGGIMGGDHAAVSLDTKNVFIEAAFWWPKAIQGRCRKLNFSTDAAYRFERGVDFQSNVDHMEYITRLILEICGTSETKVGPVVDEIEELPVREPVRMRADRCRKVIGADISDDKMAECFTRLGFSFKKEGDTFVVDAPSYRFDIEIEEDLIEEVARLYGYQNLTEIPPLARVAMLERPEAKLDRHELRKKMAGLGFQELINYSFISEEAEADFAEVKDPIKVLNPIASQMAVMRTQLISGLVDRLKYNLNRKADRAALFELGRIFRRDPSVKGSDAAVEGVYQPLHLAALVYGSARPAQWGEKARNFDFFDLKGAVEMLLPGRNLRFEKSNHPALHPGRAATVYLDGEEIGFIGELHPELAHKYELPHSPVVFELKEEALLDVGVPVNRSLSKFQPMSRDVAVFIDDAVPVQKLMDAVRKAAKKDPRLLSLSSFKLFDLYKPQDGANVGKKSLAFNMLLQRPDAQLSEEEADEAVAAVVEALAKEGAVLRD
;
A
#
# COMPACT_ATOMS: atom_id res chain seq x y z
N MET A 1 -10.67 -6.41 10.60
CA MET A 1 -11.97 -6.52 11.30
C MET A 1 -12.04 -5.46 12.36
N LEU A 2 -13.14 -4.68 12.40
CA LEU A 2 -13.36 -3.63 13.39
C LEU A 2 -14.38 -4.10 14.44
N PHE A 3 -14.11 -3.87 15.73
CA PHE A 3 -15.04 -4.20 16.82
C PHE A 3 -14.79 -3.31 18.05
N SER A 4 -15.79 -3.31 18.96
CA SER A 4 -15.73 -2.60 20.24
C SER A 4 -14.94 -3.39 21.27
N GLU A 5 -14.03 -2.74 22.00
CA GLU A 5 -13.29 -3.36 23.13
C GLU A 5 -14.27 -3.84 24.22
N GLU A 6 -15.30 -3.04 24.54
CA GLU A 6 -16.34 -3.41 25.51
C GLU A 6 -17.05 -4.69 25.10
N TRP A 7 -17.31 -4.88 23.77
CA TRP A 7 -17.92 -6.12 23.28
C TRP A 7 -17.01 -7.33 23.50
N LEU A 8 -15.72 -7.22 23.21
CA LEU A 8 -14.76 -8.29 23.50
C LEU A 8 -14.69 -8.59 24.99
N ARG A 9 -14.61 -7.53 25.83
CA ARG A 9 -14.53 -7.66 27.28
C ARG A 9 -15.81 -8.22 27.91
N HIS A 10 -16.94 -8.16 27.24
CA HIS A 10 -18.16 -8.84 27.66
C HIS A 10 -17.99 -10.37 27.71
N TYR A 11 -17.16 -10.94 26.83
CA TYR A 11 -16.91 -12.37 26.76
C TYR A 11 -15.61 -12.79 27.46
N ILE A 12 -14.59 -11.94 27.41
CA ILE A 12 -13.31 -12.20 28.05
C ILE A 12 -12.67 -10.90 28.56
N ASN A 13 -12.45 -10.81 29.86
CA ASN A 13 -11.96 -9.59 30.48
C ASN A 13 -10.70 -9.84 31.33
N PRO A 14 -9.52 -10.04 30.71
CA PRO A 14 -8.27 -10.12 31.44
C PRO A 14 -7.95 -8.78 32.12
N ALA A 15 -7.19 -8.83 33.23
CA ALA A 15 -6.77 -7.64 33.97
C ALA A 15 -5.63 -6.89 33.22
N LEU A 16 -5.93 -6.47 31.99
CA LEU A 16 -5.04 -5.71 31.10
C LEU A 16 -5.67 -4.36 30.78
N SER A 17 -4.86 -3.32 30.68
CA SER A 17 -5.28 -2.05 30.06
C SER A 17 -5.57 -2.26 28.57
N SER A 18 -6.23 -1.30 27.92
CA SER A 18 -6.49 -1.37 26.47
C SER A 18 -5.21 -1.49 25.64
N ASP A 19 -4.15 -0.78 26.03
CA ASP A 19 -2.88 -0.79 25.30
C ASP A 19 -2.17 -2.13 25.48
N GLU A 20 -2.14 -2.69 26.70
CA GLU A 20 -1.59 -4.04 26.98
C GLU A 20 -2.39 -5.14 26.28
N LEU A 21 -3.73 -5.00 26.16
CA LEU A 21 -4.58 -5.92 25.42
C LEU A 21 -4.23 -5.90 23.92
N CYS A 22 -4.10 -4.73 23.33
CA CYS A 22 -3.70 -4.57 21.92
C CYS A 22 -2.30 -5.13 21.65
N GLU A 23 -1.33 -4.86 22.53
CA GLU A 23 0.01 -5.43 22.43
C GLU A 23 0.00 -6.95 22.57
N THR A 24 -0.76 -7.50 23.52
CA THR A 24 -0.89 -8.95 23.73
C THR A 24 -1.43 -9.64 22.48
N LEU A 25 -2.47 -9.10 21.86
CA LEU A 25 -3.04 -9.63 20.61
C LEU A 25 -2.04 -9.55 19.45
N THR A 26 -1.37 -8.39 19.27
CA THR A 26 -0.37 -8.19 18.22
C THR A 26 0.80 -9.17 18.37
N MET A 27 1.36 -9.28 19.58
CA MET A 27 2.46 -10.21 19.84
C MET A 27 2.04 -11.67 19.75
N GLY A 28 0.75 -11.96 19.92
CA GLY A 28 0.14 -13.27 19.73
C GLY A 28 -0.19 -13.61 18.27
N GLY A 29 0.08 -12.70 17.31
CA GLY A 29 -0.12 -12.92 15.87
C GLY A 29 -1.39 -12.30 15.28
N LEU A 30 -2.17 -11.53 16.06
CA LEU A 30 -3.30 -10.74 15.59
C LEU A 30 -2.94 -9.25 15.59
N GLU A 31 -2.36 -8.77 14.49
CA GLU A 31 -1.91 -7.38 14.36
C GLU A 31 -3.06 -6.39 14.59
N ILE A 32 -2.88 -5.47 15.53
CA ILE A 32 -3.79 -4.35 15.77
C ILE A 32 -3.31 -3.15 14.95
N GLU A 33 -4.08 -2.74 13.94
CA GLU A 33 -3.78 -1.57 13.10
C GLU A 33 -4.18 -0.25 13.77
N GLY A 34 -5.17 -0.29 14.65
CA GLY A 34 -5.66 0.89 15.36
C GLY A 34 -6.50 0.56 16.58
N ALA A 35 -6.47 1.46 17.56
CA ALA A 35 -7.35 1.44 18.74
C ALA A 35 -7.78 2.88 19.04
N GLU A 36 -8.94 3.28 18.55
CA GLU A 36 -9.43 4.64 18.64
C GLU A 36 -10.55 4.76 19.67
N PRO A 37 -10.55 5.80 20.52
CA PRO A 37 -11.65 6.04 21.44
C PRO A 37 -12.93 6.36 20.66
N ILE A 38 -14.09 5.88 21.16
CA ILE A 38 -15.41 6.11 20.58
C ILE A 38 -15.77 7.60 20.58
N ALA A 39 -15.41 8.30 21.65
CA ALA A 39 -15.65 9.72 21.80
C ALA A 39 -14.41 10.42 22.36
N PRO A 40 -14.16 11.69 22.02
CA PRO A 40 -13.13 12.48 22.66
C PRO A 40 -13.42 12.68 24.15
N ALA A 41 -12.42 13.15 24.88
CA ALA A 41 -12.60 13.44 26.30
C ALA A 41 -13.53 14.65 26.50
N PHE A 42 -14.55 14.48 27.29
CA PHE A 42 -15.43 15.56 27.79
C PHE A 42 -16.06 15.12 29.14
N THR A 43 -16.52 16.10 29.92
CA THR A 43 -17.08 15.82 31.25
C THR A 43 -18.28 16.74 31.56
N GLY A 44 -19.14 16.31 32.49
CA GLY A 44 -20.27 17.13 32.97
C GLY A 44 -21.40 17.28 31.98
N VAL A 45 -21.60 16.27 31.13
CA VAL A 45 -22.75 16.20 30.21
C VAL A 45 -23.67 15.09 30.70
N VAL A 46 -24.94 15.44 30.94
CA VAL A 46 -25.96 14.51 31.44
C VAL A 46 -27.12 14.36 30.48
N VAL A 47 -27.85 13.25 30.56
CA VAL A 47 -29.16 13.09 29.93
C VAL A 47 -30.13 14.09 30.57
N ALA A 48 -30.77 14.93 29.77
CA ALA A 48 -31.68 15.96 30.23
C ALA A 48 -32.99 15.92 29.48
N GLN A 49 -34.07 16.35 30.13
CA GLN A 49 -35.40 16.49 29.50
C GLN A 49 -35.80 17.96 29.37
N VAL A 50 -36.18 18.36 28.17
CA VAL A 50 -36.76 19.71 27.96
C VAL A 50 -38.18 19.71 28.43
N LEU A 51 -38.46 20.39 29.54
CA LEU A 51 -39.82 20.49 30.10
C LEU A 51 -40.69 21.53 29.37
N THR A 52 -40.13 22.73 29.13
CA THR A 52 -40.79 23.80 28.38
C THR A 52 -39.86 24.38 27.35
N CYS A 53 -40.42 24.90 26.26
CA CYS A 53 -39.66 25.52 25.18
C CYS A 53 -40.46 26.73 24.66
N GLU A 54 -40.01 27.93 24.96
CA GLU A 54 -40.67 29.17 24.61
C GLU A 54 -39.83 30.03 23.69
N GLN A 55 -40.44 30.87 22.85
CA GLN A 55 -39.74 31.79 21.98
C GLN A 55 -38.93 32.81 22.79
N HIS A 56 -37.66 33.00 22.41
CA HIS A 56 -36.79 34.00 23.08
C HIS A 56 -37.30 35.43 22.85
N PRO A 57 -37.43 36.27 23.90
CA PRO A 57 -38.05 37.58 23.78
C PRO A 57 -37.31 38.57 22.87
N ASN A 58 -36.03 38.39 22.64
CA ASN A 58 -35.15 39.29 21.88
C ASN A 58 -34.42 38.63 20.70
N ALA A 59 -34.85 37.42 20.22
CA ALA A 59 -34.18 36.74 19.13
C ALA A 59 -35.08 35.68 18.47
N ASP A 60 -35.28 35.83 17.16
CA ASP A 60 -36.19 34.98 16.37
C ASP A 60 -35.75 33.50 16.25
N LYS A 61 -34.43 33.22 16.34
CA LYS A 61 -33.84 31.89 16.17
C LYS A 61 -33.48 31.23 17.49
N LEU A 62 -33.78 31.83 18.63
CA LEU A 62 -33.48 31.28 19.94
C LEU A 62 -34.76 30.90 20.70
N HIS A 63 -34.64 29.88 21.54
CA HIS A 63 -35.69 29.45 22.46
C HIS A 63 -35.16 29.50 23.89
N VAL A 64 -36.01 29.79 24.84
CA VAL A 64 -35.76 29.69 26.28
C VAL A 64 -36.40 28.41 26.76
N CYS A 65 -35.59 27.48 27.26
CA CYS A 65 -36.00 26.17 27.68
C CYS A 65 -35.87 26.01 29.19
N THR A 66 -36.86 25.41 29.84
CA THR A 66 -36.73 24.85 31.19
C THR A 66 -36.35 23.39 31.03
N VAL A 67 -35.25 22.98 31.65
CA VAL A 67 -34.64 21.67 31.40
C VAL A 67 -34.40 20.96 32.72
N ASP A 68 -34.92 19.76 32.84
CA ASP A 68 -34.62 18.84 33.94
C ASP A 68 -33.29 18.13 33.64
N ILE A 69 -32.33 18.25 34.55
CA ILE A 69 -31.02 17.63 34.51
C ILE A 69 -30.81 16.60 35.61
N GLY A 70 -31.87 16.08 36.20
CA GLY A 70 -31.85 15.13 37.33
C GLY A 70 -31.49 15.76 38.68
N LYS A 71 -31.65 17.10 38.86
CA LYS A 71 -31.47 17.81 40.11
C LYS A 71 -32.79 18.28 40.69
N GLU A 72 -32.82 18.71 41.96
CA GLU A 72 -34.02 19.17 42.62
C GLU A 72 -34.75 20.29 41.87
N GLU A 73 -34.01 21.20 41.24
CA GLU A 73 -34.58 22.30 40.49
C GLU A 73 -34.17 22.24 38.99
N PRO A 74 -35.12 22.37 38.06
CA PRO A 74 -34.82 22.51 36.63
C PRO A 74 -33.98 23.76 36.33
N VAL A 75 -33.19 23.72 35.26
CA VAL A 75 -32.35 24.84 34.85
C VAL A 75 -32.87 25.54 33.60
N GLN A 76 -32.66 26.85 33.52
CA GLN A 76 -32.99 27.63 32.32
C GLN A 76 -31.80 27.57 31.35
N ILE A 77 -32.06 27.20 30.10
CA ILE A 77 -31.06 27.10 29.03
C ILE A 77 -31.63 27.80 27.76
N VAL A 78 -30.81 28.60 27.12
CA VAL A 78 -31.12 29.21 25.82
C VAL A 78 -30.54 28.34 24.71
N CYS A 79 -31.38 27.90 23.77
CA CYS A 79 -31.05 26.98 22.70
C CYS A 79 -31.41 27.57 21.33
N GLY A 80 -30.53 27.43 20.33
CA GLY A 80 -30.74 27.83 18.95
C GLY A 80 -30.96 26.69 17.96
N ALA A 81 -31.06 25.44 18.44
CA ALA A 81 -31.22 24.30 17.57
C ALA A 81 -32.62 24.21 16.96
N PRO A 82 -32.78 23.89 15.68
CA PRO A 82 -34.06 23.90 14.98
C PRO A 82 -35.04 22.79 15.44
N ASN A 83 -34.53 21.74 16.07
CA ASN A 83 -35.32 20.59 16.55
C ASN A 83 -35.64 20.62 18.05
N VAL A 84 -35.29 21.70 18.76
CA VAL A 84 -35.59 21.85 20.19
C VAL A 84 -37.13 21.98 20.40
N ARG A 85 -37.68 21.18 21.31
CA ARG A 85 -39.10 21.24 21.69
C ARG A 85 -39.32 20.64 23.08
N ALA A 86 -40.45 20.95 23.70
CA ALA A 86 -40.82 20.35 24.97
C ALA A 86 -41.00 18.83 24.81
N GLY A 87 -40.66 18.07 25.85
CA GLY A 87 -40.76 16.62 25.92
C GLY A 87 -39.56 15.83 25.44
N VAL A 88 -38.65 16.43 24.63
CA VAL A 88 -37.49 15.68 24.13
C VAL A 88 -36.43 15.51 25.21
N LYS A 89 -35.74 14.33 25.14
CA LYS A 89 -34.54 14.07 25.92
C LYS A 89 -33.30 14.31 25.05
N VAL A 90 -32.29 14.99 25.63
CA VAL A 90 -31.09 15.43 24.91
C VAL A 90 -29.89 15.47 25.86
N PRO A 91 -28.64 15.36 25.38
CA PRO A 91 -27.47 15.64 26.19
C PRO A 91 -27.41 17.10 26.59
N CYS A 92 -27.16 17.37 27.87
CA CYS A 92 -27.00 18.72 28.43
C CYS A 92 -25.65 18.86 29.12
N ALA A 93 -24.80 19.74 28.64
CA ALA A 93 -23.59 20.14 29.31
C ALA A 93 -23.90 21.13 30.43
N THR A 94 -23.61 20.73 31.65
CA THR A 94 -23.87 21.49 32.88
C THR A 94 -22.76 22.51 33.15
N ILE A 95 -23.03 23.52 34.00
CA ILE A 95 -21.98 24.49 34.39
C ILE A 95 -20.81 23.75 35.06
N GLY A 96 -19.61 24.06 34.56
CA GLY A 96 -18.35 23.42 34.97
C GLY A 96 -17.94 22.24 34.11
N GLY A 97 -18.83 21.72 33.25
CA GLY A 97 -18.52 20.71 32.24
C GLY A 97 -17.49 21.21 31.25
N VAL A 98 -16.72 20.28 30.68
CA VAL A 98 -15.71 20.56 29.67
C VAL A 98 -16.04 19.75 28.43
N LEU A 99 -16.27 20.39 27.31
CA LEU A 99 -16.53 19.79 26.00
C LEU A 99 -15.22 19.61 25.21
N PRO A 100 -15.24 18.85 24.11
CA PRO A 100 -14.07 18.68 23.24
C PRO A 100 -13.41 20.00 22.84
N GLY A 101 -12.08 20.05 22.79
CA GLY A 101 -11.30 21.26 22.56
C GLY A 101 -11.17 22.16 23.81
N ASP A 102 -11.28 21.58 24.99
CA ASP A 102 -11.19 22.28 26.31
C ASP A 102 -12.22 23.40 26.49
N PHE A 103 -13.37 23.28 25.81
CA PHE A 103 -14.42 24.27 25.89
C PHE A 103 -15.22 24.13 27.20
N LYS A 104 -14.95 25.02 28.15
CA LYS A 104 -15.54 25.01 29.48
C LYS A 104 -16.90 25.71 29.54
N ILE A 105 -17.95 24.98 29.94
CA ILE A 105 -19.29 25.52 30.11
C ILE A 105 -19.37 26.43 31.36
N LYS A 106 -19.82 27.65 31.14
CA LYS A 106 -20.00 28.67 32.16
C LYS A 106 -21.41 29.24 32.08
N LYS A 107 -21.89 29.82 33.18
CA LYS A 107 -23.09 30.64 33.16
C LYS A 107 -22.94 31.76 32.11
N ALA A 108 -23.87 31.85 31.15
CA ALA A 108 -23.85 32.80 30.06
C ALA A 108 -25.12 33.62 30.03
N LYS A 109 -25.06 34.77 29.38
CA LYS A 109 -26.22 35.62 29.11
C LYS A 109 -26.36 35.88 27.60
N LEU A 110 -27.36 35.25 26.99
CA LEU A 110 -27.59 35.31 25.55
C LEU A 110 -28.75 36.29 25.25
N ARG A 111 -28.45 37.34 24.52
CA ARG A 111 -29.43 38.40 24.18
C ARG A 111 -30.26 38.90 25.38
N GLY A 112 -29.66 38.93 26.58
CA GLY A 112 -30.31 39.40 27.80
C GLY A 112 -30.92 38.32 28.70
N VAL A 113 -31.05 37.07 28.24
CA VAL A 113 -31.59 35.94 29.00
C VAL A 113 -30.44 35.05 29.51
N GLU A 114 -30.50 34.61 30.74
CA GLU A 114 -29.51 33.73 31.35
C GLU A 114 -29.63 32.29 30.82
N SER A 115 -28.48 31.68 30.55
CA SER A 115 -28.35 30.26 30.19
C SER A 115 -27.42 29.55 31.17
N ASN A 116 -27.92 28.52 31.88
CA ASN A 116 -27.20 27.80 32.91
C ASN A 116 -26.71 26.41 32.42
N GLY A 117 -26.26 26.33 31.18
CA GLY A 117 -25.83 25.12 30.53
C GLY A 117 -25.97 25.22 29.03
N MET A 118 -25.73 24.11 28.34
CA MET A 118 -25.84 24.02 26.88
C MET A 118 -26.43 22.66 26.50
N LEU A 119 -27.50 22.66 25.69
CA LEU A 119 -28.02 21.46 25.04
C LEU A 119 -27.10 21.10 23.86
N CYS A 120 -26.71 19.86 23.73
CA CYS A 120 -25.66 19.46 22.81
C CYS A 120 -26.18 18.63 21.60
N SER A 121 -25.61 18.87 20.46
CA SER A 121 -25.64 17.95 19.31
C SER A 121 -24.57 16.87 19.46
N SER A 122 -24.67 15.81 18.68
CA SER A 122 -23.61 14.77 18.62
C SER A 122 -22.28 15.32 18.13
N ARG A 123 -22.29 16.34 17.26
CA ARG A 123 -21.09 17.03 16.77
C ARG A 123 -20.37 17.81 17.87
N GLU A 124 -21.09 18.52 18.71
CA GLU A 124 -20.48 19.28 19.82
C GLU A 124 -19.79 18.37 20.84
N LEU A 125 -20.24 17.13 20.94
CA LEU A 125 -19.60 16.08 21.73
C LEU A 125 -18.51 15.30 20.97
N GLY A 126 -18.30 15.62 19.68
CA GLY A 126 -17.30 14.96 18.84
C GLY A 126 -17.64 13.50 18.50
N ILE A 127 -18.92 13.11 18.57
CA ILE A 127 -19.38 11.74 18.33
C ILE A 127 -19.70 11.52 16.84
N SER A 128 -20.21 12.55 16.15
CA SER A 128 -20.54 12.50 14.72
C SER A 128 -20.37 13.85 14.05
N GLU A 129 -20.39 13.88 12.72
CA GLU A 129 -20.38 15.12 11.93
C GLU A 129 -21.78 15.75 11.77
N ASP A 130 -22.83 15.12 12.31
CA ASP A 130 -24.20 15.63 12.21
C ASP A 130 -24.37 16.91 13.03
N HIS A 131 -24.77 17.96 12.34
CA HIS A 131 -25.03 19.29 12.88
C HIS A 131 -26.47 19.78 12.58
N SER A 132 -27.37 18.88 12.19
CA SER A 132 -28.75 19.20 11.84
C SER A 132 -29.58 19.73 13.03
N GLY A 133 -29.14 19.43 14.26
CA GLY A 133 -29.80 19.88 15.49
C GLY A 133 -29.25 19.19 16.75
N LEU A 134 -30.03 19.20 17.81
CA LEU A 134 -29.70 18.50 19.04
C LEU A 134 -29.72 16.97 18.83
N TRP A 135 -28.88 16.26 19.56
CA TRP A 135 -28.95 14.81 19.63
C TRP A 135 -30.15 14.37 20.46
N ILE A 136 -31.23 13.92 19.79
CA ILE A 136 -32.44 13.45 20.44
C ILE A 136 -32.20 12.03 20.94
N LEU A 137 -32.34 11.84 22.23
CA LEU A 137 -32.22 10.54 22.90
C LEU A 137 -33.59 9.84 22.96
N PRO A 138 -33.61 8.48 23.16
CA PRO A 138 -34.81 7.72 23.39
C PRO A 138 -35.62 8.22 24.57
N GLU A 139 -36.96 8.01 24.54
CA GLU A 139 -37.88 8.50 25.59
C GLU A 139 -37.62 7.86 26.95
N ASP A 140 -37.09 6.65 26.98
CA ASP A 140 -36.71 5.91 28.19
C ASP A 140 -35.34 6.29 28.76
N ALA A 141 -34.53 7.14 28.08
CA ALA A 141 -33.23 7.58 28.59
C ALA A 141 -33.34 8.17 30.01
N PRO A 142 -32.53 7.73 30.99
CA PRO A 142 -32.62 8.12 32.38
C PRO A 142 -32.09 9.57 32.60
N VAL A 143 -32.99 10.48 32.98
CA VAL A 143 -32.61 11.88 33.22
C VAL A 143 -31.65 12.00 34.41
N GLY A 144 -30.57 12.76 34.21
CA GLY A 144 -29.52 12.99 35.20
C GLY A 144 -28.35 12.03 35.13
N GLU A 145 -28.45 10.94 34.36
CA GLU A 145 -27.32 10.05 34.14
C GLU A 145 -26.27 10.71 33.25
N ASP A 146 -24.98 10.44 33.52
CA ASP A 146 -23.89 10.89 32.65
C ASP A 146 -24.03 10.26 31.27
N ILE A 147 -23.99 11.07 30.22
CA ILE A 147 -24.17 10.62 28.83
C ILE A 147 -23.08 9.62 28.41
N ARG A 148 -21.86 9.72 28.97
CA ARG A 148 -20.80 8.76 28.67
C ARG A 148 -21.12 7.38 29.22
N VAL A 149 -21.77 7.31 30.37
CA VAL A 149 -22.23 6.05 30.97
C VAL A 149 -23.41 5.48 30.20
N TYR A 150 -24.44 6.31 29.95
CA TYR A 150 -25.63 5.91 29.21
C TYR A 150 -25.31 5.36 27.81
N GLU A 151 -24.51 6.09 27.05
CA GLU A 151 -24.12 5.70 25.68
C GLU A 151 -22.82 4.85 25.62
N ARG A 152 -22.28 4.46 26.79
CA ARG A 152 -21.04 3.66 26.90
C ARG A 152 -19.88 4.22 26.08
N LEU A 153 -19.62 5.53 26.18
CA LEU A 153 -18.63 6.22 25.34
C LEU A 153 -17.18 6.03 25.81
N ASP A 154 -16.98 5.42 26.97
CA ASP A 154 -15.65 5.04 27.48
C ASP A 154 -15.22 3.68 26.91
N ASP A 155 -15.24 3.56 25.60
CA ASP A 155 -14.94 2.38 24.83
C ASP A 155 -13.98 2.72 23.69
N LYS A 156 -13.31 1.72 23.14
CA LYS A 156 -12.43 1.88 21.98
C LYS A 156 -12.89 1.00 20.82
N LYS A 157 -12.74 1.50 19.61
CA LYS A 157 -12.81 0.71 18.38
C LYS A 157 -11.43 0.12 18.14
N ILE A 158 -11.35 -1.20 18.09
CA ILE A 158 -10.13 -1.95 17.80
C ILE A 158 -10.22 -2.50 16.38
N GLU A 159 -9.19 -2.25 15.56
CA GLU A 159 -9.07 -2.80 14.23
C GLU A 159 -8.01 -3.90 14.19
N VAL A 160 -8.46 -5.15 13.99
CA VAL A 160 -7.61 -6.33 13.81
C VAL A 160 -7.41 -6.61 12.34
N LYS A 161 -6.16 -6.76 11.92
CA LYS A 161 -5.78 -7.27 10.60
C LYS A 161 -5.42 -8.74 10.70
N ALA A 162 -6.40 -9.60 10.51
CA ALA A 162 -6.17 -11.03 10.45
C ALA A 162 -5.48 -11.42 9.13
N THR A 163 -4.47 -12.26 9.20
CA THR A 163 -3.85 -12.89 8.04
C THR A 163 -4.82 -13.83 7.33
N PRO A 164 -4.67 -14.14 6.04
CA PRO A 164 -5.63 -14.99 5.31
C PRO A 164 -5.83 -16.39 5.88
N ASN A 165 -4.87 -16.94 6.60
CA ASN A 165 -4.97 -18.23 7.28
C ASN A 165 -5.84 -18.17 8.55
N ARG A 166 -5.97 -16.99 9.19
CA ARG A 166 -6.67 -16.80 10.47
C ARG A 166 -8.13 -16.37 10.26
N GLY A 167 -8.91 -17.17 9.47
CA GLY A 167 -10.34 -16.97 9.28
C GLY A 167 -11.17 -17.01 10.57
N ASP A 168 -10.73 -17.79 11.54
CA ASP A 168 -11.32 -17.90 12.88
C ASP A 168 -11.33 -16.57 13.65
N ALA A 169 -10.32 -15.71 13.44
CA ALA A 169 -10.18 -14.40 14.08
C ALA A 169 -11.08 -13.31 13.47
N LEU A 170 -11.91 -13.63 12.47
CA LEU A 170 -12.87 -12.69 11.87
C LEU A 170 -14.18 -12.58 12.67
N SER A 171 -14.09 -12.78 13.99
CA SER A 171 -15.21 -12.67 14.92
C SER A 171 -14.73 -12.23 16.31
N VAL A 172 -15.63 -11.63 17.09
CA VAL A 172 -15.33 -11.24 18.48
C VAL A 172 -14.97 -12.46 19.33
N ILE A 173 -15.72 -13.56 19.18
CA ILE A 173 -15.43 -14.82 19.88
C ILE A 173 -14.12 -15.46 19.40
N GLY A 174 -13.79 -15.35 18.12
CA GLY A 174 -12.51 -15.83 17.58
C GLY A 174 -11.31 -15.08 18.17
N VAL A 175 -11.37 -13.75 18.24
CA VAL A 175 -10.38 -12.93 18.95
C VAL A 175 -10.35 -13.28 20.45
N GLY A 176 -11.50 -13.51 21.05
CA GLY A 176 -11.63 -13.94 22.45
C GLY A 176 -10.95 -15.29 22.72
N ARG A 177 -11.03 -16.26 21.79
CA ARG A 177 -10.33 -17.55 21.89
C ARG A 177 -8.81 -17.37 21.91
N ASP A 178 -8.29 -16.49 21.06
CA ASP A 178 -6.86 -16.16 21.05
C ASP A 178 -6.43 -15.44 22.34
N LEU A 179 -7.21 -14.45 22.77
CA LEU A 179 -6.94 -13.74 24.02
C LEU A 179 -6.95 -14.69 25.23
N ARG A 180 -7.88 -15.66 25.26
CA ARG A 180 -7.87 -16.75 26.25
C ARG A 180 -6.58 -17.56 26.19
N ALA A 181 -6.16 -17.96 24.99
CA ALA A 181 -4.93 -18.75 24.84
C ALA A 181 -3.69 -18.01 25.33
N LEU A 182 -3.61 -16.70 25.06
CA LEU A 182 -2.48 -15.85 25.44
C LEU A 182 -2.46 -15.53 26.95
N THR A 183 -3.62 -15.23 27.53
CA THR A 183 -3.70 -14.72 28.93
C THR A 183 -4.10 -15.78 29.96
N GLY A 184 -4.77 -16.84 29.51
CA GLY A 184 -5.39 -17.82 30.42
C GLY A 184 -6.69 -17.34 31.08
N ALA A 185 -7.22 -16.18 30.69
CA ALA A 185 -8.50 -15.68 31.21
C ALA A 185 -9.67 -16.55 30.75
N GLU A 186 -10.74 -16.59 31.54
CA GLU A 186 -11.95 -17.33 31.21
C GLU A 186 -12.72 -16.66 30.05
N LEU A 187 -13.12 -17.47 29.06
CA LEU A 187 -13.97 -17.04 27.94
C LEU A 187 -15.38 -17.55 28.15
N SER A 188 -16.33 -16.63 28.33
CA SER A 188 -17.78 -16.94 28.35
C SER A 188 -18.29 -17.00 26.91
N LEU A 189 -19.11 -18.00 26.59
CA LEU A 189 -19.75 -18.11 25.28
C LEU A 189 -21.22 -17.73 25.38
N PRO A 190 -21.86 -17.29 24.28
CA PRO A 190 -23.29 -17.11 24.20
C PRO A 190 -24.04 -18.42 24.53
N ASP A 191 -25.31 -18.30 24.92
CA ASP A 191 -26.18 -19.46 25.18
C ASP A 191 -26.64 -20.10 23.86
N PHE A 192 -26.15 -21.30 23.56
CA PHE A 192 -26.51 -22.10 22.41
C PHE A 192 -27.52 -23.18 22.73
N SER A 193 -28.18 -23.16 23.90
CA SER A 193 -29.17 -24.16 24.27
C SER A 193 -30.32 -24.19 23.24
N PRO A 194 -30.84 -25.38 22.92
CA PRO A 194 -31.92 -25.52 21.95
C PRO A 194 -33.15 -24.69 22.27
N VAL A 195 -33.67 -23.97 21.27
CA VAL A 195 -34.96 -23.28 21.34
C VAL A 195 -36.05 -24.27 20.90
N PRO A 196 -37.02 -24.60 21.78
CA PRO A 196 -38.04 -25.59 21.45
C PRO A 196 -38.90 -25.19 20.25
N ALA A 197 -39.15 -26.15 19.34
CA ALA A 197 -40.11 -25.95 18.27
C ALA A 197 -41.53 -25.83 18.86
N THR A 198 -42.32 -24.90 18.34
CA THR A 198 -43.72 -24.65 18.76
C THR A 198 -44.72 -24.85 17.61
N CYS A 199 -44.26 -25.20 16.43
CA CYS A 199 -45.05 -25.65 15.28
C CYS A 199 -44.22 -26.66 14.45
N ASP A 200 -44.86 -27.34 13.51
CA ASP A 200 -44.24 -28.24 12.55
C ASP A 200 -43.87 -27.52 11.23
N CYS A 201 -43.74 -26.20 11.26
CA CYS A 201 -43.46 -25.38 10.09
C CYS A 201 -42.04 -25.63 9.62
N VAL A 202 -41.91 -26.14 8.41
CA VAL A 202 -40.61 -26.36 7.73
C VAL A 202 -40.66 -25.78 6.34
N HIS A 203 -39.51 -25.41 5.80
CA HIS A 203 -39.37 -25.06 4.41
C HIS A 203 -38.39 -26.04 3.78
N GLU A 204 -38.73 -26.58 2.61
CA GLU A 204 -37.93 -27.58 1.92
C GLU A 204 -36.67 -26.93 1.33
N VAL A 205 -35.50 -27.55 1.58
CA VAL A 205 -34.23 -27.18 0.96
C VAL A 205 -33.73 -28.41 0.19
N ARG A 206 -33.21 -28.15 -1.01
CA ARG A 206 -32.57 -29.16 -1.87
C ARG A 206 -31.12 -28.75 -2.14
N ASN A 207 -30.20 -29.56 -1.74
CA ASN A 207 -28.81 -29.33 -2.06
C ASN A 207 -28.40 -30.19 -3.25
N GLU A 208 -28.29 -29.60 -4.44
CA GLU A 208 -27.85 -30.26 -5.68
C GLU A 208 -26.35 -30.14 -5.92
N ALA A 209 -25.61 -29.41 -5.06
CA ALA A 209 -24.19 -29.15 -5.20
C ALA A 209 -23.44 -29.31 -3.86
N PRO A 210 -23.15 -30.54 -3.43
CA PRO A 210 -22.39 -30.82 -2.20
C PRO A 210 -20.98 -30.19 -2.19
N ASP A 211 -20.36 -30.06 -3.35
CA ASP A 211 -19.07 -29.42 -3.58
C ASP A 211 -19.10 -27.89 -3.48
N LEU A 212 -20.29 -27.30 -3.45
CA LEU A 212 -20.53 -25.88 -3.19
C LEU A 212 -20.91 -25.64 -1.73
N CYS A 213 -21.93 -26.35 -1.23
CA CYS A 213 -22.48 -26.26 0.12
C CYS A 213 -22.44 -27.63 0.78
N GLY A 214 -21.55 -27.80 1.75
CA GLY A 214 -21.40 -29.10 2.44
C GLY A 214 -22.41 -29.34 3.55
N ARG A 215 -23.00 -28.28 4.13
CA ARG A 215 -24.03 -28.35 5.19
C ARG A 215 -24.93 -27.12 5.11
N PHE A 216 -26.22 -27.35 5.19
CA PHE A 216 -27.23 -26.30 5.18
C PHE A 216 -28.20 -26.49 6.36
N ALA A 217 -28.14 -25.60 7.33
CA ALA A 217 -29.10 -25.54 8.41
C ALA A 217 -30.16 -24.47 8.13
N GLY A 218 -31.42 -24.81 8.22
CA GLY A 218 -32.55 -23.90 7.99
C GLY A 218 -33.57 -23.94 9.11
N ARG A 219 -34.27 -22.83 9.35
CA ARG A 219 -35.36 -22.77 10.33
C ARG A 219 -36.42 -21.76 9.96
N VAL A 220 -37.68 -22.14 10.12
CA VAL A 220 -38.83 -21.24 9.95
C VAL A 220 -39.18 -20.59 11.29
N VAL A 221 -39.43 -19.27 11.27
CA VAL A 221 -40.03 -18.54 12.39
C VAL A 221 -41.17 -17.68 11.86
N CYS A 222 -42.38 -17.96 12.32
CA CYS A 222 -43.60 -17.27 11.90
C CYS A 222 -44.08 -16.25 12.92
N GLY A 223 -44.78 -15.20 12.48
CA GLY A 223 -45.42 -14.23 13.34
C GLY A 223 -44.42 -13.26 14.03
N VAL A 224 -43.33 -12.92 13.36
CA VAL A 224 -42.39 -11.94 13.86
C VAL A 224 -42.84 -10.50 13.62
N ASN A 225 -42.40 -9.57 14.46
CA ASN A 225 -42.56 -8.14 14.26
C ASN A 225 -41.29 -7.53 13.65
N ALA A 226 -41.24 -7.44 12.35
CA ALA A 226 -40.10 -6.83 11.67
C ALA A 226 -39.97 -5.31 11.90
N LYS A 227 -40.97 -4.64 12.48
CA LYS A 227 -40.93 -3.22 12.87
C LYS A 227 -40.36 -3.00 14.28
N ALA A 228 -40.02 -4.07 15.00
CA ALA A 228 -39.39 -3.94 16.30
C ALA A 228 -38.08 -3.11 16.16
N PRO A 229 -37.82 -2.18 17.07
CA PRO A 229 -36.56 -1.43 17.03
C PRO A 229 -35.39 -2.34 17.40
N THR A 230 -34.28 -2.18 16.71
CA THR A 230 -33.01 -2.80 17.15
C THR A 230 -32.63 -2.26 18.54
N PRO A 231 -32.34 -3.11 19.53
CA PRO A 231 -31.92 -2.66 20.86
C PRO A 231 -30.67 -1.82 20.80
N GLN A 232 -30.58 -0.76 21.61
CA GLN A 232 -29.47 0.18 21.60
C GLN A 232 -28.11 -0.49 21.81
N TRP A 233 -28.02 -1.51 22.66
CA TRP A 233 -26.79 -2.27 22.87
C TRP A 233 -26.29 -2.98 21.60
N MET A 234 -27.20 -3.57 20.81
CA MET A 234 -26.86 -4.23 19.54
C MET A 234 -26.48 -3.20 18.47
N LYS A 235 -27.28 -2.16 18.33
CA LYS A 235 -27.01 -1.04 17.42
C LYS A 235 -25.64 -0.41 17.68
N GLY A 236 -25.31 -0.12 18.95
CA GLY A 236 -24.04 0.44 19.33
C GLY A 236 -22.85 -0.46 18.96
N ARG A 237 -22.95 -1.78 19.18
CA ARG A 237 -21.93 -2.76 18.81
C ARG A 237 -21.73 -2.83 17.30
N LEU A 238 -22.81 -2.84 16.52
CA LEU A 238 -22.77 -2.86 15.05
C LEU A 238 -22.11 -1.58 14.49
N GLU A 239 -22.58 -0.41 14.92
CA GLU A 239 -22.06 0.90 14.44
C GLU A 239 -20.59 1.07 14.79
N ARG A 240 -20.14 0.66 15.98
CA ARG A 240 -18.73 0.64 16.39
C ARG A 240 -17.89 -0.35 15.58
N SER A 241 -18.54 -1.38 15.01
CA SER A 241 -17.91 -2.34 14.12
C SER A 241 -17.98 -1.95 12.63
N GLY A 242 -18.41 -0.71 12.33
CA GLY A 242 -18.50 -0.19 10.96
C GLY A 242 -19.74 -0.62 10.19
N GLN A 243 -20.70 -1.31 10.84
CA GLN A 243 -21.96 -1.72 10.23
C GLN A 243 -23.06 -0.69 10.53
N ARG A 244 -23.79 -0.28 9.50
CA ARG A 244 -24.97 0.57 9.69
C ARG A 244 -26.17 -0.27 10.10
N SER A 245 -26.85 0.11 11.17
CA SER A 245 -28.14 -0.47 11.55
C SER A 245 -29.20 -0.18 10.49
N ILE A 246 -29.94 -1.21 10.07
CA ILE A 246 -30.94 -1.15 9.00
C ILE A 246 -32.33 -1.49 9.55
N SER A 247 -32.51 -2.71 10.04
CA SER A 247 -33.73 -3.22 10.68
C SER A 247 -33.34 -4.36 11.62
N ALA A 248 -34.18 -4.66 12.61
CA ALA A 248 -33.85 -5.65 13.63
C ALA A 248 -33.46 -7.03 13.04
N LEU A 249 -34.14 -7.52 12.02
CA LEU A 249 -33.84 -8.81 11.40
C LEU A 249 -32.46 -8.78 10.70
N VAL A 250 -32.17 -7.73 9.94
CA VAL A 250 -30.87 -7.56 9.26
C VAL A 250 -29.75 -7.37 10.29
N ASP A 251 -30.00 -6.56 11.31
CA ASP A 251 -29.05 -6.25 12.37
C ASP A 251 -28.68 -7.50 13.18
N ILE A 252 -29.64 -8.36 13.48
CA ILE A 252 -29.42 -9.66 14.15
C ILE A 252 -28.49 -10.55 13.30
N SER A 253 -28.73 -10.66 11.99
CA SER A 253 -27.87 -11.43 11.10
C SER A 253 -26.43 -10.89 11.07
N ASN A 254 -26.27 -9.58 10.90
CA ASN A 254 -24.95 -8.92 10.94
C ASN A 254 -24.26 -9.06 12.30
N TYR A 255 -25.02 -8.98 13.39
CA TYR A 255 -24.53 -9.16 14.74
C TYR A 255 -23.94 -10.56 14.95
N VAL A 256 -24.68 -11.61 14.57
CA VAL A 256 -24.23 -13.01 14.65
C VAL A 256 -22.98 -13.24 13.80
N MET A 257 -22.92 -12.64 12.61
CA MET A 257 -21.72 -12.72 11.74
C MET A 257 -20.49 -12.11 12.42
N LEU A 258 -20.60 -10.94 13.02
CA LEU A 258 -19.45 -10.27 13.68
C LEU A 258 -19.08 -10.96 15.00
N GLU A 259 -20.05 -11.46 15.74
CA GLU A 259 -19.83 -12.10 17.03
C GLU A 259 -19.22 -13.49 16.90
N LEU A 260 -19.82 -14.34 16.04
CA LEU A 260 -19.50 -15.76 15.93
C LEU A 260 -18.70 -16.12 14.68
N GLY A 261 -18.55 -15.20 13.72
CA GLY A 261 -17.86 -15.44 12.45
C GLY A 261 -18.70 -16.22 11.43
N ARG A 262 -19.98 -16.43 11.68
CA ARG A 262 -20.89 -17.09 10.75
C ARG A 262 -21.79 -16.09 10.07
N PRO A 263 -21.63 -15.81 8.79
CA PRO A 263 -22.64 -15.11 8.02
C PRO A 263 -23.91 -15.98 7.94
N THR A 264 -25.05 -15.37 8.25
CA THR A 264 -26.38 -15.97 8.14
C THR A 264 -27.22 -15.16 7.16
N HIS A 265 -28.25 -15.76 6.59
CA HIS A 265 -29.20 -15.03 5.77
C HIS A 265 -30.64 -15.26 6.29
N ILE A 266 -31.47 -14.25 6.16
CA ILE A 266 -32.89 -14.30 6.57
C ILE A 266 -33.74 -13.93 5.36
N PHE A 267 -34.50 -14.89 4.88
CA PHE A 267 -35.45 -14.69 3.77
C PHE A 267 -36.85 -14.33 4.31
N ASP A 268 -37.57 -13.52 3.57
CA ASP A 268 -39.01 -13.36 3.72
C ASP A 268 -39.72 -14.61 3.18
N LEU A 269 -40.19 -15.48 4.09
CA LEU A 269 -40.76 -16.76 3.73
C LEU A 269 -41.97 -16.62 2.82
N ASP A 270 -42.77 -15.56 2.99
CA ASP A 270 -43.99 -15.33 2.22
C ASP A 270 -43.71 -14.95 0.74
N LYS A 271 -42.45 -14.62 0.42
CA LYS A 271 -42.02 -14.31 -0.94
C LYS A 271 -41.37 -15.51 -1.66
N LEU A 272 -41.00 -16.55 -0.94
CA LEU A 272 -40.45 -17.77 -1.53
C LEU A 272 -41.48 -18.61 -2.22
N ASP A 273 -41.20 -19.12 -3.43
CA ASP A 273 -42.08 -20.02 -4.17
C ASP A 273 -41.42 -21.39 -4.38
N GLY A 274 -41.95 -22.41 -3.72
CA GLY A 274 -41.40 -23.77 -3.77
C GLY A 274 -40.14 -23.95 -2.93
N PRO A 275 -39.38 -25.04 -3.14
CA PRO A 275 -38.20 -25.34 -2.34
C PRO A 275 -37.04 -24.43 -2.69
N LEU A 276 -36.22 -24.08 -1.70
CA LEU A 276 -34.91 -23.47 -1.94
C LEU A 276 -33.92 -24.52 -2.47
N THR A 277 -33.33 -24.26 -3.61
CA THR A 277 -32.38 -25.16 -4.25
C THR A 277 -30.99 -24.54 -4.29
N VAL A 278 -30.01 -25.19 -3.64
CA VAL A 278 -28.61 -24.86 -3.71
C VAL A 278 -27.99 -25.56 -4.91
N ARG A 279 -27.45 -24.82 -5.84
CA ARG A 279 -26.88 -25.34 -7.10
C ARG A 279 -25.83 -24.43 -7.68
N TRP A 280 -25.08 -24.91 -8.66
CA TRP A 280 -24.30 -24.06 -9.52
C TRP A 280 -25.19 -23.26 -10.50
N GLY A 281 -24.77 -22.03 -10.82
CA GLY A 281 -25.46 -21.17 -11.77
C GLY A 281 -25.44 -21.73 -13.18
N LYS A 282 -26.27 -21.15 -14.07
CA LYS A 282 -26.36 -21.52 -15.49
C LYS A 282 -26.08 -20.29 -16.36
N GLU A 283 -25.57 -20.54 -17.55
CA GLU A 283 -25.33 -19.47 -18.55
C GLU A 283 -26.61 -18.68 -18.86
N GLY A 284 -26.49 -17.35 -18.79
CA GLY A 284 -27.57 -16.42 -19.12
C GLY A 284 -28.55 -16.13 -17.99
N GLU A 285 -28.35 -16.71 -16.81
CA GLU A 285 -29.10 -16.32 -15.62
C GLU A 285 -28.65 -14.96 -15.10
N LYS A 286 -29.54 -14.27 -14.37
CA LYS A 286 -29.28 -12.99 -13.74
C LYS A 286 -29.76 -13.02 -12.29
N ALA A 287 -29.03 -12.30 -11.42
CA ALA A 287 -29.42 -12.11 -10.05
C ALA A 287 -29.49 -10.61 -9.74
N GLU A 288 -30.61 -10.16 -9.19
CA GLU A 288 -30.75 -8.84 -8.58
C GLU A 288 -30.36 -8.93 -7.11
N LEU A 289 -29.37 -8.15 -6.70
CA LEU A 289 -28.75 -8.27 -5.38
C LEU A 289 -29.17 -7.15 -4.44
N LEU A 290 -29.06 -7.39 -3.14
CA LEU A 290 -29.35 -6.42 -2.06
C LEU A 290 -28.61 -5.08 -2.17
N ASN A 291 -27.49 -5.03 -2.90
CA ASN A 291 -26.77 -3.77 -3.17
C ASN A 291 -27.32 -3.00 -4.38
N GLY A 292 -28.42 -3.44 -4.98
CA GLY A 292 -29.07 -2.83 -6.14
C GLY A 292 -28.40 -3.13 -7.48
N GLN A 293 -27.44 -4.03 -7.53
CA GLN A 293 -26.79 -4.46 -8.76
C GLN A 293 -27.50 -5.68 -9.36
N THR A 294 -27.63 -5.70 -10.68
CA THR A 294 -27.99 -6.89 -11.44
C THR A 294 -26.72 -7.48 -12.02
N VAL A 295 -26.42 -8.73 -11.70
CA VAL A 295 -25.22 -9.43 -12.16
C VAL A 295 -25.56 -10.60 -13.06
N ASP A 296 -24.72 -10.84 -14.07
CA ASP A 296 -24.82 -12.02 -14.92
C ASP A 296 -24.22 -13.23 -14.18
N ILE A 297 -24.96 -14.31 -14.18
CA ILE A 297 -24.60 -15.58 -13.52
C ILE A 297 -24.19 -16.58 -14.59
N ASP A 298 -23.16 -17.34 -14.29
CA ASP A 298 -22.66 -18.46 -15.07
C ASP A 298 -22.31 -19.64 -14.15
N PRO A 299 -21.87 -20.80 -14.67
CA PRO A 299 -21.52 -21.97 -13.85
C PRO A 299 -20.34 -21.77 -12.87
N TYR A 300 -19.70 -20.61 -12.88
CA TYR A 300 -18.65 -20.25 -11.91
C TYR A 300 -19.22 -19.83 -10.54
N PHE A 301 -20.49 -19.41 -10.47
CA PHE A 301 -21.14 -18.95 -9.26
C PHE A 301 -22.05 -20.02 -8.67
N GLY A 302 -21.96 -20.21 -7.35
CA GLY A 302 -22.97 -20.95 -6.60
C GLY A 302 -24.18 -20.06 -6.29
N VAL A 303 -25.37 -20.59 -6.40
CA VAL A 303 -26.61 -19.85 -6.17
C VAL A 303 -27.59 -20.64 -5.27
N ILE A 304 -28.42 -19.89 -4.57
CA ILE A 304 -29.66 -20.40 -3.95
C ILE A 304 -30.80 -19.87 -4.81
N SER A 305 -31.65 -20.73 -5.29
CA SER A 305 -32.77 -20.38 -6.16
C SER A 305 -34.07 -21.05 -5.69
N ASP A 306 -35.21 -20.46 -6.01
CA ASP A 306 -36.56 -21.03 -5.90
C ASP A 306 -37.22 -21.17 -7.30
N ASN A 307 -38.55 -21.30 -7.37
CA ASN A 307 -39.24 -21.32 -8.64
C ASN A 307 -39.30 -19.97 -9.37
N ASN A 308 -39.12 -18.85 -8.65
CA ASN A 308 -39.08 -17.50 -9.22
C ASN A 308 -37.74 -17.15 -9.85
N GLY A 309 -36.63 -17.69 -9.33
CA GLY A 309 -35.32 -17.38 -9.81
C GLY A 309 -34.21 -17.53 -8.78
N ILE A 310 -33.19 -16.69 -8.88
CA ILE A 310 -32.06 -16.71 -7.97
C ILE A 310 -32.33 -15.76 -6.78
N GLU A 311 -32.37 -16.32 -5.58
CA GLU A 311 -32.61 -15.63 -4.33
C GLU A 311 -31.36 -15.25 -3.56
N ALA A 312 -30.21 -15.84 -3.91
CA ALA A 312 -28.91 -15.44 -3.40
C ALA A 312 -27.76 -15.98 -4.27
N ILE A 313 -26.62 -15.26 -4.26
CA ILE A 313 -25.32 -15.85 -4.62
C ILE A 313 -24.77 -16.49 -3.33
N GLY A 314 -24.71 -17.81 -3.31
CA GLY A 314 -24.39 -18.60 -2.13
C GLY A 314 -23.08 -18.16 -1.47
N GLY A 315 -23.12 -17.86 -0.19
CA GLY A 315 -21.98 -17.40 0.60
C GLY A 315 -21.43 -16.01 0.25
N ILE A 316 -22.07 -15.26 -0.67
CA ILE A 316 -21.61 -13.94 -1.11
C ILE A 316 -22.63 -12.85 -0.77
N MET A 317 -23.82 -12.89 -1.35
CA MET A 317 -24.83 -11.84 -1.16
C MET A 317 -26.24 -12.34 -1.47
N GLY A 318 -27.19 -11.95 -0.64
CA GLY A 318 -28.62 -12.21 -0.86
C GLY A 318 -29.19 -11.44 -2.06
N GLY A 319 -30.24 -11.98 -2.65
CA GLY A 319 -31.05 -11.33 -3.67
C GLY A 319 -32.06 -10.35 -3.07
N ASP A 320 -32.56 -9.44 -3.90
CA ASP A 320 -33.52 -8.41 -3.50
C ASP A 320 -34.97 -8.96 -3.37
N HIS A 321 -35.33 -9.96 -4.20
CA HIS A 321 -36.71 -10.46 -4.28
C HIS A 321 -37.19 -11.00 -2.94
N ALA A 322 -36.51 -11.96 -2.33
CA ALA A 322 -36.88 -12.55 -1.04
C ALA A 322 -36.29 -11.81 0.17
N ALA A 323 -35.82 -10.58 -0.01
CA ALA A 323 -35.30 -9.78 1.08
C ALA A 323 -36.39 -9.45 2.11
N VAL A 324 -36.01 -9.48 3.40
CA VAL A 324 -36.86 -9.05 4.50
C VAL A 324 -37.12 -7.54 4.43
N SER A 325 -38.32 -7.17 4.84
CA SER A 325 -38.77 -5.76 4.91
C SER A 325 -39.41 -5.49 6.28
N LEU A 326 -39.83 -4.26 6.52
CA LEU A 326 -40.53 -3.89 7.75
C LEU A 326 -41.95 -4.52 7.83
N ASP A 327 -42.47 -5.06 6.74
CA ASP A 327 -43.78 -5.71 6.68
C ASP A 327 -43.70 -7.26 6.72
N THR A 328 -42.45 -7.81 6.74
CA THR A 328 -42.21 -9.26 6.85
C THR A 328 -42.79 -9.80 8.16
N LYS A 329 -43.50 -10.95 8.08
CA LYS A 329 -44.12 -11.63 9.23
C LYS A 329 -43.56 -13.02 9.47
N ASN A 330 -43.16 -13.69 8.40
CA ASN A 330 -42.65 -15.05 8.44
C ASN A 330 -41.27 -15.08 7.83
N VAL A 331 -40.33 -15.71 8.49
CA VAL A 331 -38.93 -15.75 8.03
C VAL A 331 -38.41 -17.17 7.92
N PHE A 332 -37.52 -17.37 6.95
CA PHE A 332 -36.70 -18.55 6.87
C PHE A 332 -35.24 -18.13 7.10
N ILE A 333 -34.61 -18.74 8.10
CA ILE A 333 -33.23 -18.45 8.51
C ILE A 333 -32.33 -19.49 7.90
N GLU A 334 -31.21 -19.05 7.31
CA GLU A 334 -30.12 -19.86 6.75
C GLU A 334 -28.87 -19.74 7.62
N ALA A 335 -28.25 -20.89 7.93
CA ALA A 335 -26.89 -20.96 8.46
C ALA A 335 -26.13 -22.09 7.75
N ALA A 336 -25.41 -21.78 6.69
CA ALA A 336 -24.78 -22.77 5.83
C ALA A 336 -23.27 -22.88 6.07
N PHE A 337 -22.68 -23.99 5.63
CA PHE A 337 -21.26 -24.16 5.41
C PHE A 337 -21.00 -24.24 3.90
N TRP A 338 -20.28 -23.21 3.40
CA TRP A 338 -19.84 -23.13 2.03
C TRP A 338 -18.37 -23.54 1.93
N TRP A 339 -18.02 -24.38 0.97
CA TRP A 339 -16.63 -24.73 0.75
C TRP A 339 -15.80 -23.50 0.39
N PRO A 340 -14.68 -23.25 1.09
CA PRO A 340 -13.85 -22.05 0.83
C PRO A 340 -13.45 -21.88 -0.64
N LYS A 341 -13.07 -22.99 -1.30
CA LYS A 341 -12.73 -22.99 -2.73
C LYS A 341 -13.89 -22.61 -3.64
N ALA A 342 -15.12 -22.85 -3.22
CA ALA A 342 -16.33 -22.49 -3.97
C ALA A 342 -16.67 -20.99 -3.85
N ILE A 343 -16.09 -20.27 -2.89
CA ILE A 343 -16.31 -18.83 -2.71
C ILE A 343 -15.11 -18.01 -3.14
N GLN A 344 -13.91 -18.56 -2.96
CA GLN A 344 -12.64 -17.86 -3.23
C GLN A 344 -12.55 -17.30 -4.65
N GLY A 345 -12.25 -16.00 -4.77
CA GLY A 345 -12.05 -15.32 -6.04
C GLY A 345 -13.32 -14.85 -6.76
N ARG A 346 -14.54 -15.29 -6.35
CA ARG A 346 -15.80 -14.92 -7.00
C ARG A 346 -16.11 -13.43 -6.87
N CYS A 347 -15.90 -12.85 -5.71
CA CYS A 347 -16.08 -11.41 -5.49
C CYS A 347 -15.24 -10.54 -6.43
N ARG A 348 -14.04 -11.01 -6.80
CA ARG A 348 -13.19 -10.28 -7.77
C ARG A 348 -13.84 -10.16 -9.14
N LYS A 349 -14.57 -11.20 -9.60
CA LYS A 349 -15.30 -11.18 -10.87
C LYS A 349 -16.52 -10.26 -10.81
N LEU A 350 -17.13 -10.13 -9.62
CA LEU A 350 -18.26 -9.24 -9.38
C LEU A 350 -17.86 -7.77 -9.13
N ASN A 351 -16.57 -7.46 -9.00
CA ASN A 351 -16.02 -6.13 -8.64
C ASN A 351 -16.55 -5.54 -7.32
N PHE A 352 -16.97 -6.40 -6.38
CA PHE A 352 -17.27 -6.00 -5.01
C PHE A 352 -16.84 -7.10 -4.02
N SER A 353 -16.72 -6.75 -2.76
CA SER A 353 -16.43 -7.68 -1.66
C SER A 353 -17.51 -7.56 -0.60
N THR A 354 -17.77 -8.67 0.10
CA THR A 354 -18.72 -8.70 1.21
C THR A 354 -18.08 -9.32 2.45
N ASP A 355 -18.56 -8.94 3.61
CA ASP A 355 -18.16 -9.52 4.89
C ASP A 355 -18.43 -11.03 4.95
N ALA A 356 -19.49 -11.48 4.31
CA ALA A 356 -19.84 -12.89 4.20
C ALA A 356 -18.81 -13.67 3.37
N ALA A 357 -18.54 -13.22 2.14
CA ALA A 357 -17.58 -13.87 1.27
C ALA A 357 -16.18 -13.86 1.87
N TYR A 358 -15.78 -12.75 2.51
CA TYR A 358 -14.48 -12.63 3.17
C TYR A 358 -14.26 -13.68 4.27
N ARG A 359 -15.32 -14.10 4.95
CA ARG A 359 -15.31 -15.16 5.96
C ARG A 359 -15.35 -16.55 5.31
N PHE A 360 -16.30 -16.80 4.41
CA PHE A 360 -16.48 -18.10 3.78
C PHE A 360 -15.26 -18.52 2.93
N GLU A 361 -14.62 -17.59 2.22
CA GLU A 361 -13.42 -17.93 1.42
C GLU A 361 -12.22 -18.35 2.28
N ARG A 362 -12.23 -18.05 3.60
CA ARG A 362 -11.20 -18.45 4.58
C ARG A 362 -11.59 -19.65 5.43
N GLY A 363 -12.87 -19.99 5.41
CA GLY A 363 -13.42 -21.09 6.18
C GLY A 363 -14.23 -20.60 7.39
N VAL A 364 -15.46 -21.06 7.47
CA VAL A 364 -16.38 -20.85 8.59
C VAL A 364 -16.65 -22.19 9.24
N ASP A 365 -16.71 -22.21 10.57
CA ASP A 365 -16.89 -23.43 11.37
C ASP A 365 -18.05 -24.31 10.86
N PHE A 366 -17.75 -25.49 10.34
CA PHE A 366 -18.73 -26.40 9.74
C PHE A 366 -19.48 -27.27 10.75
N GLN A 367 -19.07 -27.28 12.02
CA GLN A 367 -19.77 -28.05 13.07
C GLN A 367 -20.82 -27.25 13.82
N SER A 368 -20.65 -25.96 13.99
CA SER A 368 -21.49 -25.08 14.81
C SER A 368 -22.72 -24.50 14.10
N ASN A 369 -23.15 -25.05 12.95
CA ASN A 369 -24.31 -24.52 12.19
C ASN A 369 -25.57 -24.50 13.04
N VAL A 370 -25.89 -25.60 13.74
CA VAL A 370 -27.11 -25.73 14.57
C VAL A 370 -27.01 -24.84 15.81
N ASP A 371 -25.87 -24.82 16.51
CA ASP A 371 -25.67 -23.96 17.67
C ASP A 371 -25.89 -22.47 17.32
N HIS A 372 -25.35 -22.03 16.19
CA HIS A 372 -25.54 -20.68 15.72
C HIS A 372 -26.96 -20.41 15.23
N MET A 373 -27.67 -21.43 14.69
CA MET A 373 -29.09 -21.36 14.35
C MET A 373 -29.98 -21.19 15.60
N GLU A 374 -29.64 -21.89 16.67
CA GLU A 374 -30.36 -21.76 17.95
C GLU A 374 -30.16 -20.35 18.53
N TYR A 375 -28.95 -19.84 18.45
CA TYR A 375 -28.62 -18.51 18.95
C TYR A 375 -29.33 -17.39 18.17
N ILE A 376 -29.27 -17.40 16.83
CA ILE A 376 -29.99 -16.39 16.03
C ILE A 376 -31.50 -16.46 16.22
N THR A 377 -32.02 -17.67 16.35
CA THR A 377 -33.46 -17.87 16.66
C THR A 377 -33.84 -17.20 17.99
N ARG A 378 -33.02 -17.38 19.04
CA ARG A 378 -33.22 -16.75 20.33
C ARG A 378 -33.22 -15.21 20.22
N LEU A 379 -32.27 -14.63 19.52
CA LEU A 379 -32.20 -13.19 19.31
C LEU A 379 -33.44 -12.66 18.56
N ILE A 380 -33.92 -13.40 17.55
CA ILE A 380 -35.16 -13.05 16.84
C ILE A 380 -36.37 -13.09 17.77
N LEU A 381 -36.47 -14.11 18.63
CA LEU A 381 -37.56 -14.20 19.59
C LEU A 381 -37.52 -13.08 20.63
N GLU A 382 -36.36 -12.73 21.15
CA GLU A 382 -36.18 -11.68 22.14
C GLU A 382 -36.47 -10.28 21.59
N ILE A 383 -36.12 -10.02 20.33
CA ILE A 383 -36.21 -8.67 19.74
C ILE A 383 -37.47 -8.51 18.90
N CYS A 384 -37.77 -9.48 18.04
CA CYS A 384 -38.87 -9.44 17.08
C CYS A 384 -40.05 -10.34 17.45
N GLY A 385 -39.96 -11.12 18.54
CA GLY A 385 -41.02 -12.04 18.96
C GLY A 385 -42.28 -11.33 19.41
N THR A 386 -43.42 -12.00 19.20
CA THR A 386 -44.76 -11.59 19.65
C THR A 386 -45.44 -12.76 20.38
N SER A 387 -46.61 -12.54 20.98
CA SER A 387 -47.41 -13.62 21.57
C SER A 387 -47.86 -14.68 20.55
N GLU A 388 -47.84 -14.37 19.27
CA GLU A 388 -48.25 -15.25 18.16
C GLU A 388 -47.06 -15.92 17.47
N THR A 389 -45.85 -15.57 17.83
CA THR A 389 -44.65 -16.13 17.21
C THR A 389 -44.54 -17.62 17.41
N LYS A 390 -44.30 -18.34 16.32
CA LYS A 390 -44.12 -19.80 16.29
C LYS A 390 -42.82 -20.15 15.67
N VAL A 391 -42.14 -21.14 16.22
CA VAL A 391 -40.81 -21.60 15.81
C VAL A 391 -40.95 -23.03 15.29
N GLY A 392 -40.49 -23.27 14.07
CA GLY A 392 -40.34 -24.59 13.48
C GLY A 392 -39.13 -25.35 14.01
N PRO A 393 -39.01 -26.64 13.72
CA PRO A 393 -37.81 -27.41 14.00
C PRO A 393 -36.64 -26.90 13.16
N VAL A 394 -35.40 -27.12 13.62
CA VAL A 394 -34.20 -26.95 12.78
C VAL A 394 -34.15 -28.09 11.78
N VAL A 395 -33.99 -27.78 10.52
CA VAL A 395 -33.66 -28.72 9.45
C VAL A 395 -32.16 -28.58 9.18
N ASP A 396 -31.44 -29.68 9.27
CA ASP A 396 -29.97 -29.68 9.13
C ASP A 396 -29.56 -30.72 8.07
N GLU A 397 -29.37 -30.25 6.86
CA GLU A 397 -28.98 -31.09 5.70
C GLU A 397 -27.43 -31.15 5.62
N ILE A 398 -26.89 -32.32 5.87
CA ILE A 398 -25.45 -32.59 5.83
C ILE A 398 -25.16 -33.47 4.63
N GLU A 399 -24.48 -32.95 3.62
CA GLU A 399 -24.09 -33.68 2.41
C GLU A 399 -22.61 -34.06 2.44
N GLU A 400 -21.73 -33.10 2.65
CA GLU A 400 -20.27 -33.32 2.65
C GLU A 400 -19.57 -32.38 3.63
N LEU A 401 -18.87 -32.91 4.61
CA LEU A 401 -18.09 -32.13 5.56
C LEU A 401 -16.60 -32.39 5.38
N PRO A 402 -15.73 -31.40 5.74
CA PRO A 402 -14.29 -31.59 5.72
C PRO A 402 -13.86 -32.78 6.59
N VAL A 403 -13.25 -33.76 5.96
CA VAL A 403 -12.56 -34.86 6.67
C VAL A 403 -11.13 -34.41 6.93
N ARG A 404 -10.74 -34.40 8.19
CA ARG A 404 -9.44 -33.96 8.64
C ARG A 404 -8.69 -35.06 9.35
N GLU A 405 -7.48 -35.33 8.90
CA GLU A 405 -6.57 -36.22 9.62
C GLU A 405 -5.88 -35.41 10.75
N PRO A 406 -5.64 -36.06 11.91
CA PRO A 406 -4.89 -35.43 12.98
C PRO A 406 -3.49 -35.00 12.53
N VAL A 407 -3.08 -33.78 12.84
CA VAL A 407 -1.75 -33.27 12.49
C VAL A 407 -0.70 -33.74 13.48
N ARG A 408 0.42 -34.21 12.98
CA ARG A 408 1.51 -34.74 13.79
C ARG A 408 2.66 -33.76 13.89
N MET A 409 3.03 -33.38 15.11
CA MET A 409 4.14 -32.47 15.40
C MET A 409 5.21 -33.20 16.24
N ARG A 410 6.43 -33.29 15.73
CA ARG A 410 7.61 -33.80 16.47
C ARG A 410 8.14 -32.70 17.39
N ALA A 411 8.25 -32.99 18.69
CA ALA A 411 8.72 -32.03 19.67
C ALA A 411 10.15 -31.54 19.41
N ASP A 412 11.04 -32.44 19.02
CA ASP A 412 12.42 -32.10 18.67
C ASP A 412 12.50 -31.20 17.42
N ARG A 413 11.63 -31.43 16.41
CA ARG A 413 11.55 -30.54 15.24
C ARG A 413 11.03 -29.18 15.63
N CYS A 414 10.00 -29.11 16.50
CA CYS A 414 9.46 -27.86 17.01
C CYS A 414 10.58 -27.03 17.69
N ARG A 415 11.34 -27.63 18.63
CA ARG A 415 12.50 -26.97 19.25
C ARG A 415 13.54 -26.50 18.24
N LYS A 416 13.85 -27.33 17.25
CA LYS A 416 14.82 -27.01 16.21
C LYS A 416 14.38 -25.86 15.31
N VAL A 417 13.11 -25.81 14.91
CA VAL A 417 12.56 -24.77 14.02
C VAL A 417 12.45 -23.45 14.75
N ILE A 418 11.93 -23.45 15.99
CA ILE A 418 11.80 -22.25 16.80
C ILE A 418 13.17 -21.75 17.29
N GLY A 419 14.14 -22.67 17.47
CA GLY A 419 15.47 -22.33 17.97
C GLY A 419 15.52 -22.11 19.49
N ALA A 420 14.55 -22.67 20.25
CA ALA A 420 14.45 -22.55 21.68
C ALA A 420 14.20 -23.92 22.35
N ASP A 421 14.71 -24.10 23.56
CA ASP A 421 14.51 -25.33 24.36
C ASP A 421 13.15 -25.26 25.07
N ILE A 422 12.08 -25.52 24.30
CA ILE A 422 10.70 -25.54 24.80
C ILE A 422 10.39 -26.96 25.31
N SER A 423 9.98 -27.07 26.58
CA SER A 423 9.61 -28.35 27.16
C SER A 423 8.33 -28.91 26.53
N ASP A 424 8.18 -30.24 26.53
CA ASP A 424 6.97 -30.93 26.07
C ASP A 424 5.73 -30.47 26.86
N ASP A 425 5.86 -30.23 28.17
CA ASP A 425 4.76 -29.74 29.00
C ASP A 425 4.31 -28.35 28.56
N LYS A 426 5.26 -27.49 28.13
CA LYS A 426 4.91 -26.16 27.60
C LYS A 426 4.21 -26.24 26.25
N MET A 427 4.61 -27.16 25.36
CA MET A 427 3.91 -27.43 24.11
C MET A 427 2.48 -27.93 24.36
N ALA A 428 2.33 -28.89 25.31
CA ALA A 428 1.04 -29.38 25.74
C ALA A 428 0.15 -28.30 26.34
N GLU A 429 0.72 -27.40 27.15
CA GLU A 429 0.01 -26.23 27.68
C GLU A 429 -0.51 -25.32 26.56
N CYS A 430 0.30 -25.08 25.52
CA CYS A 430 -0.12 -24.27 24.36
C CYS A 430 -1.36 -24.88 23.68
N PHE A 431 -1.35 -26.16 23.37
CA PHE A 431 -2.50 -26.83 22.75
C PHE A 431 -3.74 -26.84 23.67
N THR A 432 -3.54 -27.04 24.99
CA THR A 432 -4.62 -26.99 25.95
C THR A 432 -5.29 -25.60 25.99
N ARG A 433 -4.49 -24.54 26.03
CA ARG A 433 -4.97 -23.14 26.03
C ARG A 433 -5.72 -22.78 24.75
N LEU A 434 -5.26 -23.31 23.60
CA LEU A 434 -5.96 -23.17 22.32
C LEU A 434 -7.25 -23.98 22.23
N GLY A 435 -7.48 -24.92 23.15
CA GLY A 435 -8.61 -25.84 23.11
C GLY A 435 -8.44 -26.94 22.09
N PHE A 436 -7.21 -27.25 21.68
CA PHE A 436 -6.93 -28.36 20.77
C PHE A 436 -6.91 -29.70 21.52
N SER A 437 -7.59 -30.70 20.97
CA SER A 437 -7.50 -32.06 21.48
C SER A 437 -6.21 -32.70 20.96
N PHE A 438 -5.46 -33.37 21.83
CA PHE A 438 -4.21 -34.00 21.41
C PHE A 438 -3.86 -35.25 22.21
N LYS A 439 -3.00 -36.10 21.64
CA LYS A 439 -2.35 -37.20 22.31
C LYS A 439 -0.85 -37.08 22.09
N LYS A 440 -0.05 -37.53 23.07
CA LYS A 440 1.39 -37.62 22.94
C LYS A 440 1.82 -39.08 22.71
N GLU A 441 2.49 -39.34 21.58
CA GLU A 441 3.02 -40.64 21.20
C GLU A 441 4.56 -40.57 21.10
N GLY A 442 5.24 -40.91 22.19
CA GLY A 442 6.72 -40.75 22.27
C GLY A 442 7.11 -39.27 22.20
N ASP A 443 7.85 -38.87 21.18
CA ASP A 443 8.28 -37.48 20.92
C ASP A 443 7.31 -36.72 20.01
N THR A 444 6.15 -37.29 19.68
CA THR A 444 5.22 -36.68 18.70
C THR A 444 3.89 -36.32 19.37
N PHE A 445 3.44 -35.10 19.15
CA PHE A 445 2.06 -34.69 19.45
C PHE A 445 1.18 -35.00 18.23
N VAL A 446 0.07 -35.68 18.47
CA VAL A 446 -0.97 -35.96 17.48
C VAL A 446 -2.16 -35.09 17.84
N VAL A 447 -2.45 -34.05 17.04
CA VAL A 447 -3.37 -32.97 17.39
C VAL A 447 -4.56 -32.98 16.44
N ASP A 448 -5.76 -33.00 17.03
CA ASP A 448 -7.03 -32.82 16.31
C ASP A 448 -7.36 -31.32 16.26
N ALA A 449 -7.30 -30.73 15.06
CA ALA A 449 -7.62 -29.31 14.88
C ALA A 449 -9.13 -29.08 15.03
N PRO A 450 -9.58 -28.05 15.79
CA PRO A 450 -10.98 -27.68 15.86
C PRO A 450 -11.56 -27.30 14.50
N SER A 451 -12.90 -27.48 14.34
CA SER A 451 -13.60 -27.23 13.06
C SER A 451 -13.53 -25.78 12.55
N TYR A 452 -13.26 -24.82 13.44
CA TYR A 452 -13.10 -23.41 13.08
C TYR A 452 -11.66 -23.04 12.64
N ARG A 453 -10.65 -23.93 12.79
CA ARG A 453 -9.27 -23.68 12.40
C ARG A 453 -8.97 -24.39 11.07
N PHE A 454 -9.23 -23.70 9.96
CA PHE A 454 -9.01 -24.23 8.60
C PHE A 454 -7.54 -24.22 8.18
N ASP A 455 -6.71 -23.51 8.89
CA ASP A 455 -5.30 -23.30 8.63
C ASP A 455 -4.40 -24.44 9.18
N ILE A 456 -4.88 -25.24 10.14
CA ILE A 456 -4.07 -26.29 10.77
C ILE A 456 -4.14 -27.57 9.92
N GLU A 457 -3.13 -27.77 9.06
CA GLU A 457 -3.07 -28.91 8.12
C GLU A 457 -1.75 -29.66 8.19
N ILE A 458 -0.64 -28.99 8.53
CA ILE A 458 0.70 -29.54 8.53
C ILE A 458 1.45 -29.31 9.85
N GLU A 459 2.60 -29.95 10.02
CA GLU A 459 3.45 -29.87 11.23
C GLU A 459 3.84 -28.43 11.56
N GLU A 460 4.14 -27.64 10.55
CA GLU A 460 4.57 -26.25 10.66
C GLU A 460 3.49 -25.35 11.26
N ASP A 461 2.22 -25.61 10.98
CA ASP A 461 1.10 -24.84 11.55
C ASP A 461 1.02 -25.03 13.08
N LEU A 462 1.28 -26.26 13.56
CA LEU A 462 1.35 -26.50 15.01
C LEU A 462 2.58 -25.89 15.66
N ILE A 463 3.72 -25.85 14.94
CA ILE A 463 4.94 -25.18 15.39
C ILE A 463 4.69 -23.66 15.51
N GLU A 464 3.97 -23.06 14.56
CA GLU A 464 3.54 -21.65 14.63
C GLU A 464 2.71 -21.39 15.89
N GLU A 465 1.73 -22.25 16.18
CA GLU A 465 0.90 -22.11 17.38
C GLU A 465 1.73 -22.15 18.67
N VAL A 466 2.71 -23.07 18.75
CA VAL A 466 3.62 -23.13 19.90
C VAL A 466 4.49 -21.86 19.97
N ALA A 467 5.05 -21.39 18.86
CA ALA A 467 5.93 -20.23 18.83
C ALA A 467 5.23 -18.95 19.28
N ARG A 468 4.01 -18.68 18.76
CA ARG A 468 3.26 -17.48 19.08
C ARG A 468 2.77 -17.44 20.52
N LEU A 469 2.38 -18.61 21.11
CA LEU A 469 1.97 -18.70 22.52
C LEU A 469 3.17 -18.75 23.48
N TYR A 470 4.31 -19.30 23.07
CA TYR A 470 5.55 -19.19 23.80
C TYR A 470 6.00 -17.72 23.91
N GLY A 471 5.72 -16.93 22.89
CA GLY A 471 5.99 -15.51 22.74
C GLY A 471 7.33 -15.24 22.05
N TYR A 472 7.30 -14.52 20.98
CA TYR A 472 8.48 -14.15 20.18
C TYR A 472 9.52 -13.36 20.98
N GLN A 473 9.09 -12.58 21.96
CA GLN A 473 9.95 -11.83 22.89
C GLN A 473 10.80 -12.74 23.79
N ASN A 474 10.44 -14.01 23.95
CA ASN A 474 11.19 -15.00 24.74
C ASN A 474 12.25 -15.72 23.91
N LEU A 475 12.30 -15.49 22.60
CA LEU A 475 13.28 -16.12 21.71
C LEU A 475 14.60 -15.34 21.77
N THR A 476 15.71 -16.09 21.88
CA THR A 476 17.05 -15.48 21.90
C THR A 476 17.48 -15.17 20.46
N GLU A 477 17.88 -13.94 20.22
CA GLU A 477 18.48 -13.54 18.95
C GLU A 477 19.89 -14.14 18.83
N ILE A 478 20.06 -15.13 17.95
CA ILE A 478 21.34 -15.77 17.69
C ILE A 478 21.81 -15.39 16.29
N PRO A 479 22.95 -14.68 16.13
CA PRO A 479 23.52 -14.41 14.82
C PRO A 479 23.77 -15.71 14.05
N PRO A 480 23.43 -15.79 12.76
CA PRO A 480 23.65 -16.98 11.96
C PRO A 480 25.16 -17.26 11.81
N LEU A 481 25.55 -18.51 11.97
CA LEU A 481 26.89 -18.96 11.64
C LEU A 481 26.96 -19.29 10.15
N ALA A 482 27.77 -18.56 9.42
CA ALA A 482 28.00 -18.81 8.00
C ALA A 482 29.50 -18.97 7.73
N ARG A 483 29.84 -19.83 6.77
CA ARG A 483 31.20 -19.83 6.21
C ARG A 483 31.36 -18.56 5.36
N VAL A 484 32.26 -17.70 5.80
CA VAL A 484 32.61 -16.50 5.04
C VAL A 484 33.79 -16.87 4.14
N ALA A 485 33.60 -16.80 2.83
CA ALA A 485 34.67 -16.84 1.85
C ALA A 485 34.88 -15.41 1.31
N MET A 486 36.13 -14.93 1.36
CA MET A 486 36.47 -13.71 0.65
C MET A 486 36.44 -13.99 -0.85
N LEU A 487 35.49 -13.39 -1.54
CA LEU A 487 35.45 -13.42 -3.00
C LEU A 487 36.50 -12.45 -3.53
N GLU A 488 37.33 -12.92 -4.44
CA GLU A 488 38.25 -12.05 -5.16
C GLU A 488 37.46 -11.01 -5.97
N ARG A 489 37.75 -9.73 -5.76
CA ARG A 489 37.18 -8.67 -6.59
C ARG A 489 38.10 -8.51 -7.84
N PRO A 490 37.53 -8.66 -9.05
CA PRO A 490 38.33 -8.39 -10.25
C PRO A 490 38.81 -6.93 -10.27
N GLU A 491 40.10 -6.69 -10.35
CA GLU A 491 40.67 -5.35 -10.43
C GLU A 491 40.16 -4.53 -11.63
N ALA A 492 39.76 -5.22 -12.69
CA ALA A 492 39.27 -4.62 -13.92
C ALA A 492 37.81 -4.15 -13.83
N LYS A 493 37.08 -4.50 -12.75
CA LYS A 493 35.67 -4.18 -12.63
C LYS A 493 35.35 -3.30 -11.43
N LEU A 494 34.60 -2.24 -11.69
CA LEU A 494 34.06 -1.36 -10.67
C LEU A 494 32.74 -1.94 -10.11
N ASP A 495 32.51 -1.76 -8.82
CA ASP A 495 31.23 -2.05 -8.19
C ASP A 495 30.21 -0.92 -8.49
N ARG A 496 28.93 -1.26 -8.62
CA ARG A 496 27.83 -0.27 -8.76
C ARG A 496 27.81 0.77 -7.65
N HIS A 497 28.11 0.35 -6.44
CA HIS A 497 28.17 1.27 -5.31
C HIS A 497 29.29 2.31 -5.47
N GLU A 498 30.45 1.89 -5.97
CA GLU A 498 31.54 2.81 -6.27
C GLU A 498 31.21 3.75 -7.45
N LEU A 499 30.43 3.29 -8.43
CA LEU A 499 29.91 4.15 -9.50
C LEU A 499 29.00 5.25 -8.94
N ARG A 500 28.08 4.90 -8.04
CA ARG A 500 27.24 5.88 -7.32
C ARG A 500 28.06 6.86 -6.50
N LYS A 501 29.07 6.39 -5.77
CA LYS A 501 29.98 7.26 -5.01
C LYS A 501 30.77 8.23 -5.91
N LYS A 502 31.20 7.79 -7.08
CA LYS A 502 31.84 8.67 -8.06
C LYS A 502 30.90 9.78 -8.51
N MET A 503 29.65 9.45 -8.85
CA MET A 503 28.63 10.46 -9.22
C MET A 503 28.35 11.44 -8.07
N ALA A 504 28.19 10.94 -6.86
CA ALA A 504 28.01 11.78 -5.68
C ALA A 504 29.22 12.66 -5.41
N GLY A 505 30.44 12.13 -5.58
CA GLY A 505 31.71 12.88 -5.48
C GLY A 505 31.87 13.97 -6.54
N LEU A 506 31.24 13.83 -7.69
CA LEU A 506 31.15 14.86 -8.75
C LEU A 506 30.06 15.90 -8.45
N GLY A 507 29.36 15.80 -7.35
CA GLY A 507 28.34 16.74 -6.90
C GLY A 507 26.90 16.47 -7.41
N PHE A 508 26.64 15.27 -7.92
CA PHE A 508 25.30 14.87 -8.33
C PHE A 508 24.52 14.24 -7.16
N GLN A 509 23.21 14.42 -7.17
CA GLN A 509 22.26 13.79 -6.24
C GLN A 509 21.55 12.62 -6.92
N GLU A 510 21.50 11.45 -6.26
CA GLU A 510 20.83 10.28 -6.78
C GLU A 510 19.30 10.42 -6.67
N LEU A 511 18.61 10.02 -7.73
CA LEU A 511 17.17 9.87 -7.77
C LEU A 511 16.80 8.41 -7.98
N ILE A 512 15.61 8.04 -7.49
CA ILE A 512 14.95 6.79 -7.79
C ILE A 512 13.55 7.15 -8.31
N ASN A 513 13.34 6.97 -9.61
CA ASN A 513 12.06 7.24 -10.26
C ASN A 513 11.29 5.94 -10.54
N TYR A 514 9.99 6.08 -10.80
CA TYR A 514 9.16 4.96 -11.23
C TYR A 514 9.63 4.41 -12.58
N SER A 515 9.55 3.09 -12.72
CA SER A 515 9.82 2.41 -14.01
C SER A 515 8.67 2.55 -15.01
N PHE A 516 7.54 3.09 -14.57
CA PHE A 516 6.35 3.34 -15.38
C PHE A 516 6.21 4.82 -15.66
N ILE A 517 5.94 5.17 -16.92
CA ILE A 517 5.76 6.55 -17.37
C ILE A 517 4.52 6.66 -18.28
N SER A 518 4.13 7.87 -18.66
CA SER A 518 3.06 8.07 -19.62
C SER A 518 3.50 7.72 -21.05
N GLU A 519 2.57 7.30 -21.90
CA GLU A 519 2.84 7.08 -23.33
C GLU A 519 3.39 8.35 -23.99
N GLU A 520 2.93 9.53 -23.56
CA GLU A 520 3.38 10.82 -24.08
C GLU A 520 4.86 11.10 -23.73
N ALA A 521 5.24 10.91 -22.45
CA ALA A 521 6.63 11.08 -22.04
C ALA A 521 7.56 10.08 -22.74
N GLU A 522 7.11 8.84 -22.93
CA GLU A 522 7.89 7.87 -23.71
C GLU A 522 8.09 8.32 -25.15
N ALA A 523 7.03 8.78 -25.83
CA ALA A 523 7.08 9.27 -27.21
C ALA A 523 7.97 10.52 -27.36
N ASP A 524 8.06 11.39 -26.36
CA ASP A 524 8.87 12.60 -26.40
C ASP A 524 10.37 12.33 -26.27
N PHE A 525 10.76 11.34 -25.48
CA PHE A 525 12.17 11.14 -25.13
C PHE A 525 12.78 9.88 -25.74
N ALA A 526 11.99 8.89 -26.13
CA ALA A 526 12.48 7.61 -26.58
C ALA A 526 12.70 7.55 -28.09
N GLU A 527 13.65 6.70 -28.50
CA GLU A 527 13.82 6.25 -29.88
C GLU A 527 12.95 5.02 -30.20
N VAL A 528 12.40 4.37 -29.18
CA VAL A 528 11.63 3.12 -29.28
C VAL A 528 10.17 3.42 -29.58
N LYS A 529 9.63 2.79 -30.63
CA LYS A 529 8.25 3.02 -31.10
C LYS A 529 7.21 2.05 -30.51
N ASP A 530 7.63 0.96 -29.86
CA ASP A 530 6.77 -0.06 -29.28
C ASP A 530 7.15 -0.36 -27.81
N PRO A 531 6.86 0.54 -26.88
CA PRO A 531 7.12 0.32 -25.47
C PRO A 531 6.20 -0.78 -24.90
N ILE A 532 6.61 -1.40 -23.82
CA ILE A 532 5.81 -2.41 -23.11
C ILE A 532 4.68 -1.69 -22.35
N LYS A 533 3.43 -1.96 -22.73
CA LYS A 533 2.23 -1.38 -22.09
C LYS A 533 1.81 -2.18 -20.87
N VAL A 534 1.37 -1.48 -19.82
CA VAL A 534 0.75 -2.06 -18.64
C VAL A 534 -0.73 -2.31 -18.94
N LEU A 535 -1.24 -3.51 -18.65
CA LEU A 535 -2.63 -3.88 -18.96
C LEU A 535 -3.66 -3.08 -18.15
N ASN A 536 -3.37 -2.81 -16.88
CA ASN A 536 -4.25 -2.09 -15.97
C ASN A 536 -3.42 -1.11 -15.12
N PRO A 537 -2.97 0.01 -15.70
CA PRO A 537 -2.15 0.97 -14.98
C PRO A 537 -2.94 1.64 -13.84
N ILE A 538 -2.25 1.90 -12.73
CA ILE A 538 -2.84 2.61 -11.57
C ILE A 538 -3.31 4.00 -11.98
N ALA A 539 -2.59 4.65 -12.90
CA ALA A 539 -2.94 5.95 -13.44
C ALA A 539 -2.42 6.09 -14.87
N SER A 540 -3.04 6.97 -15.68
CA SER A 540 -2.66 7.19 -17.09
C SER A 540 -1.20 7.62 -17.30
N GLN A 541 -0.61 8.30 -16.30
CA GLN A 541 0.80 8.68 -16.30
C GLN A 541 1.76 7.51 -15.99
N MET A 542 1.26 6.29 -15.78
CA MET A 542 2.03 5.07 -15.51
C MET A 542 1.66 3.94 -16.47
N ALA A 543 1.39 4.28 -17.74
CA ALA A 543 0.80 3.37 -18.71
C ALA A 543 1.81 2.47 -19.44
N VAL A 544 3.09 2.86 -19.50
CA VAL A 544 4.14 2.11 -20.20
C VAL A 544 5.41 1.97 -19.37
N MET A 545 6.16 0.93 -19.64
CA MET A 545 7.49 0.76 -19.05
C MET A 545 8.50 1.63 -19.81
N ARG A 546 9.31 2.38 -19.08
CA ARG A 546 10.30 3.31 -19.63
C ARG A 546 11.39 2.59 -20.44
N THR A 547 11.72 3.13 -21.60
CA THR A 547 12.85 2.67 -22.43
C THR A 547 14.09 3.56 -22.29
N GLN A 548 14.02 4.61 -21.47
CA GLN A 548 15.07 5.58 -21.16
C GLN A 548 14.84 6.20 -19.76
N LEU A 549 15.86 6.84 -19.20
CA LEU A 549 15.80 7.44 -17.85
C LEU A 549 15.59 8.96 -17.86
N ILE A 550 15.80 9.63 -19.00
CA ILE A 550 15.79 11.10 -19.09
C ILE A 550 14.44 11.69 -18.73
N SER A 551 13.32 11.06 -19.13
CA SER A 551 12.00 11.55 -18.82
C SER A 551 11.76 11.71 -17.32
N GLY A 552 12.22 10.75 -16.52
CA GLY A 552 12.14 10.80 -15.07
C GLY A 552 12.97 11.94 -14.47
N LEU A 553 14.17 12.16 -15.00
CA LEU A 553 15.06 13.26 -14.56
C LEU A 553 14.46 14.63 -14.90
N VAL A 554 13.87 14.79 -16.10
CA VAL A 554 13.22 16.03 -16.54
C VAL A 554 11.97 16.33 -15.69
N ASP A 555 11.17 15.32 -15.40
CA ASP A 555 9.99 15.47 -14.53
C ASP A 555 10.41 15.92 -13.12
N ARG A 556 11.45 15.32 -12.55
CA ARG A 556 11.98 15.74 -11.25
C ARG A 556 12.63 17.11 -11.27
N LEU A 557 13.27 17.50 -12.38
CA LEU A 557 13.73 18.88 -12.56
C LEU A 557 12.54 19.85 -12.49
N LYS A 558 11.48 19.63 -13.30
CA LYS A 558 10.25 20.48 -13.27
C LYS A 558 9.67 20.56 -11.87
N TYR A 559 9.57 19.42 -11.16
CA TYR A 559 9.07 19.37 -9.79
C TYR A 559 9.88 20.28 -8.84
N ASN A 560 11.21 20.27 -8.96
CA ASN A 560 12.09 21.08 -8.11
C ASN A 560 12.05 22.57 -8.48
N LEU A 561 12.01 22.91 -9.78
CA LEU A 561 11.86 24.29 -10.25
C LEU A 561 10.57 24.93 -9.74
N ASN A 562 9.46 24.19 -9.73
CA ASN A 562 8.19 24.64 -9.16
C ASN A 562 8.28 24.93 -7.66
N ARG A 563 9.30 24.39 -6.98
CA ARG A 563 9.62 24.65 -5.56
C ARG A 563 10.79 25.63 -5.37
N LYS A 564 11.06 26.40 -6.40
CA LYS A 564 12.07 27.48 -6.37
C LYS A 564 13.51 27.01 -6.31
N ALA A 565 13.80 25.77 -6.66
CA ALA A 565 15.18 25.38 -6.95
C ALA A 565 15.66 26.10 -8.22
N ASP A 566 16.85 26.67 -8.20
CA ASP A 566 17.47 27.40 -9.31
C ASP A 566 18.59 26.59 -9.97
N ARG A 567 19.02 25.49 -9.33
CA ARG A 567 20.11 24.64 -9.74
C ARG A 567 19.78 23.18 -9.48
N ALA A 568 20.15 22.30 -10.41
CA ALA A 568 20.06 20.86 -10.26
C ALA A 568 21.27 20.15 -10.86
N ALA A 569 21.76 19.12 -10.18
CA ALA A 569 22.71 18.13 -10.68
C ALA A 569 22.23 16.77 -10.18
N LEU A 570 21.53 16.04 -11.03
CA LEU A 570 20.77 14.84 -10.69
C LEU A 570 21.30 13.64 -11.47
N PHE A 571 21.24 12.45 -10.88
CA PHE A 571 21.51 11.21 -11.60
C PHE A 571 20.60 10.08 -11.15
N GLU A 572 20.42 9.09 -12.02
CA GLU A 572 19.73 7.84 -11.72
C GLU A 572 20.49 6.67 -12.32
N LEU A 573 20.68 5.62 -11.54
CA LEU A 573 21.11 4.31 -12.00
C LEU A 573 19.91 3.38 -11.95
N GLY A 574 19.30 3.12 -13.12
CA GLY A 574 18.01 2.45 -13.20
C GLY A 574 17.89 1.48 -14.38
N ARG A 575 16.94 0.57 -14.31
CA ARG A 575 16.58 -0.31 -15.42
C ARG A 575 15.75 0.43 -16.45
N ILE A 576 15.99 0.11 -17.70
CA ILE A 576 15.12 0.38 -18.83
C ILE A 576 14.55 -0.93 -19.38
N PHE A 577 13.49 -0.87 -20.16
CA PHE A 577 12.76 -2.07 -20.59
C PHE A 577 12.50 -2.01 -22.08
N ARG A 578 13.00 -3.02 -22.82
CA ARG A 578 12.83 -3.10 -24.27
C ARG A 578 12.35 -4.48 -24.67
N ARG A 579 11.52 -4.57 -25.71
CA ARG A 579 11.17 -5.86 -26.29
C ARG A 579 12.36 -6.46 -27.01
N ASP A 580 12.70 -7.69 -26.67
CA ASP A 580 13.76 -8.45 -27.34
C ASP A 580 13.41 -9.93 -27.34
N PRO A 581 12.92 -10.47 -28.48
CA PRO A 581 12.55 -11.88 -28.60
C PRO A 581 13.68 -12.88 -28.35
N SER A 582 14.95 -12.43 -28.37
CA SER A 582 16.11 -13.30 -28.10
C SER A 582 16.29 -13.61 -26.60
N VAL A 583 15.69 -12.82 -25.70
CA VAL A 583 15.77 -13.02 -24.25
C VAL A 583 14.88 -14.20 -23.86
N LYS A 584 15.51 -15.26 -23.31
CA LYS A 584 14.81 -16.43 -22.77
C LYS A 584 14.42 -16.18 -21.31
N GLY A 585 13.25 -16.68 -20.92
CA GLY A 585 12.78 -16.65 -19.54
C GLY A 585 13.71 -17.47 -18.61
N SER A 586 13.93 -16.92 -17.39
CA SER A 586 14.69 -17.55 -16.31
C SER A 586 14.25 -16.92 -14.98
N ASP A 587 14.78 -17.42 -13.85
CA ASP A 587 14.54 -16.82 -12.53
C ASP A 587 14.95 -15.33 -12.44
N ALA A 588 15.86 -14.88 -13.33
CA ALA A 588 16.40 -13.52 -13.35
C ALA A 588 15.93 -12.68 -14.55
N ALA A 589 15.25 -13.26 -15.55
CA ALA A 589 14.86 -12.58 -16.77
C ALA A 589 13.45 -12.96 -17.23
N VAL A 590 12.67 -11.96 -17.61
CA VAL A 590 11.35 -12.14 -18.22
C VAL A 590 11.53 -12.44 -19.70
N GLU A 591 10.89 -13.49 -20.21
CA GLU A 591 10.96 -13.86 -21.63
C GLU A 591 10.54 -12.71 -22.55
N GLY A 592 11.33 -12.45 -23.57
CA GLY A 592 11.05 -11.39 -24.54
C GLY A 592 11.27 -9.97 -24.02
N VAL A 593 11.85 -9.79 -22.84
CA VAL A 593 12.09 -8.45 -22.26
C VAL A 593 13.57 -8.26 -21.88
N TYR A 594 14.23 -7.35 -22.56
CA TYR A 594 15.58 -6.91 -22.23
C TYR A 594 15.54 -5.77 -21.20
N GLN A 595 16.23 -5.94 -20.07
CA GLN A 595 16.16 -5.06 -18.89
C GLN A 595 17.56 -4.58 -18.45
N PRO A 596 18.33 -3.87 -19.30
CA PRO A 596 19.66 -3.39 -18.93
C PRO A 596 19.58 -2.26 -17.91
N LEU A 597 20.68 -2.10 -17.15
CA LEU A 597 20.88 -0.94 -16.30
C LEU A 597 21.57 0.16 -17.09
N HIS A 598 21.06 1.38 -16.96
CA HIS A 598 21.65 2.59 -17.49
C HIS A 598 21.97 3.57 -16.36
N LEU A 599 23.01 4.36 -16.56
CA LEU A 599 23.31 5.55 -15.76
C LEU A 599 22.90 6.78 -16.58
N ALA A 600 21.98 7.56 -16.06
CA ALA A 600 21.63 8.86 -16.64
C ALA A 600 21.89 9.99 -15.66
N ALA A 601 22.24 11.16 -16.18
CA ALA A 601 22.36 12.36 -15.38
C ALA A 601 21.82 13.60 -16.11
N LEU A 602 21.47 14.61 -15.30
CA LEU A 602 20.95 15.88 -15.75
C LEU A 602 21.57 17.01 -14.93
N VAL A 603 22.00 18.07 -15.61
CA VAL A 603 22.44 19.31 -14.98
C VAL A 603 21.63 20.50 -15.49
N TYR A 604 21.31 21.43 -14.60
CA TYR A 604 20.51 22.61 -14.88
C TYR A 604 20.92 23.80 -14.00
N GLY A 605 20.81 25.00 -14.54
CA GLY A 605 21.08 26.24 -13.82
C GLY A 605 22.54 26.55 -13.66
N SER A 606 22.94 27.23 -12.59
CA SER A 606 24.32 27.66 -12.38
C SER A 606 25.26 26.49 -12.17
N ALA A 607 26.41 26.48 -12.87
CA ALA A 607 27.42 25.45 -12.73
C ALA A 607 28.02 25.38 -11.31
N ARG A 608 28.08 26.52 -10.62
CA ARG A 608 28.45 26.60 -9.20
C ARG A 608 27.48 27.48 -8.43
N PRO A 609 27.33 27.28 -7.13
CA PRO A 609 26.59 28.21 -6.28
C PRO A 609 27.13 29.63 -6.42
N ALA A 610 26.25 30.63 -6.33
CA ALA A 610 26.64 32.03 -6.38
C ALA A 610 27.73 32.34 -5.35
N GLN A 611 28.81 32.94 -5.80
CA GLN A 611 29.99 33.27 -4.99
C GLN A 611 30.75 34.47 -5.57
N TRP A 612 31.57 35.12 -4.78
CA TRP A 612 32.25 36.34 -5.14
C TRP A 612 33.54 36.11 -6.00
N GLY A 613 34.18 34.95 -5.86
CA GLY A 613 35.47 34.65 -6.48
C GLY A 613 35.41 34.15 -7.92
N GLU A 614 34.19 33.86 -8.45
CA GLU A 614 34.00 33.34 -9.80
C GLU A 614 32.74 33.93 -10.43
N LYS A 615 32.81 34.28 -11.72
CA LYS A 615 31.63 34.76 -12.45
C LYS A 615 30.60 33.62 -12.59
N ALA A 616 29.36 33.95 -12.36
CA ALA A 616 28.26 33.00 -12.56
C ALA A 616 28.16 32.61 -14.05
N ARG A 617 28.08 31.31 -14.32
CA ARG A 617 27.75 30.73 -15.62
C ARG A 617 26.83 29.53 -15.45
N ASN A 618 26.03 29.26 -16.44
CA ASN A 618 25.22 28.05 -16.42
C ASN A 618 26.06 26.81 -16.79
N PHE A 619 25.53 25.64 -16.39
CA PHE A 619 26.02 24.37 -16.89
C PHE A 619 25.93 24.33 -18.42
N ASP A 620 26.92 23.72 -19.04
CA ASP A 620 26.97 23.49 -20.48
C ASP A 620 27.33 22.03 -20.80
N PHE A 621 27.37 21.72 -22.08
CA PHE A 621 27.73 20.41 -22.60
C PHE A 621 29.08 19.90 -22.04
N PHE A 622 30.08 20.80 -21.90
CA PHE A 622 31.43 20.41 -21.48
C PHE A 622 31.53 20.09 -20.00
N ASP A 623 30.69 20.67 -19.14
CA ASP A 623 30.62 20.30 -17.73
C ASP A 623 30.18 18.82 -17.58
N LEU A 624 29.15 18.44 -18.29
CA LEU A 624 28.62 17.07 -18.21
C LEU A 624 29.51 16.06 -18.95
N LYS A 625 30.15 16.50 -20.07
CA LYS A 625 31.19 15.72 -20.76
C LYS A 625 32.37 15.44 -19.83
N GLY A 626 32.82 16.41 -19.07
CA GLY A 626 33.89 16.27 -18.06
C GLY A 626 33.51 15.22 -17.00
N ALA A 627 32.23 15.17 -16.57
CA ALA A 627 31.74 14.14 -15.64
C ALA A 627 31.87 12.73 -16.27
N VAL A 628 31.45 12.56 -17.54
CA VAL A 628 31.59 11.27 -18.27
C VAL A 628 33.08 10.86 -18.39
N GLU A 629 33.97 11.80 -18.72
CA GLU A 629 35.40 11.53 -18.80
C GLU A 629 36.01 11.13 -17.43
N MET A 630 35.51 11.69 -16.34
CA MET A 630 35.94 11.33 -14.97
C MET A 630 35.42 9.97 -14.49
N LEU A 631 34.33 9.47 -15.05
CA LEU A 631 33.85 8.10 -14.77
C LEU A 631 34.79 7.05 -15.38
N LEU A 632 35.43 7.36 -16.51
CA LEU A 632 36.27 6.46 -17.32
C LEU A 632 37.67 7.06 -17.58
N PRO A 633 38.45 7.36 -16.53
CA PRO A 633 39.74 8.04 -16.68
C PRO A 633 40.73 7.18 -17.51
N GLY A 634 41.34 7.81 -18.51
CA GLY A 634 42.37 7.16 -19.36
C GLY A 634 41.84 6.21 -20.42
N ARG A 635 40.52 6.01 -20.52
CA ARG A 635 39.88 5.20 -21.57
C ARG A 635 39.71 6.02 -22.86
N ASN A 636 39.59 5.34 -23.99
CA ASN A 636 39.45 5.97 -25.29
C ASN A 636 37.99 6.33 -25.58
N LEU A 637 37.51 7.43 -24.97
CA LEU A 637 36.20 7.99 -25.22
C LEU A 637 36.17 8.80 -26.52
N ARG A 638 35.11 8.66 -27.30
CA ARG A 638 34.82 9.48 -28.47
C ARG A 638 33.42 10.04 -28.40
N PHE A 639 33.24 11.23 -28.91
CA PHE A 639 31.99 11.98 -28.97
C PHE A 639 31.75 12.35 -30.44
N GLU A 640 30.74 11.73 -31.06
CA GLU A 640 30.35 11.97 -32.44
C GLU A 640 29.00 12.63 -32.51
N LYS A 641 28.72 13.41 -33.55
CA LYS A 641 27.43 14.10 -33.71
C LYS A 641 26.26 13.13 -33.56
N SER A 642 25.33 13.40 -32.66
CA SER A 642 24.11 12.61 -32.44
C SER A 642 22.91 13.21 -33.16
N ASN A 643 22.01 12.33 -33.59
CA ASN A 643 20.68 12.69 -34.11
C ASN A 643 19.55 12.24 -33.17
N HIS A 644 19.83 12.07 -31.87
CA HIS A 644 18.84 11.65 -30.89
C HIS A 644 17.65 12.63 -30.85
N PRO A 645 16.39 12.17 -30.98
CA PRO A 645 15.22 13.05 -31.17
C PRO A 645 14.96 13.98 -29.99
N ALA A 646 15.28 13.55 -28.77
CA ALA A 646 15.08 14.36 -27.57
C ALA A 646 16.19 15.41 -27.35
N LEU A 647 17.25 15.43 -28.18
CA LEU A 647 18.41 16.31 -27.96
C LEU A 647 18.50 17.40 -29.02
N HIS A 648 19.17 18.49 -28.66
CA HIS A 648 19.42 19.62 -29.53
C HIS A 648 20.29 19.22 -30.74
N PRO A 649 19.88 19.42 -32.00
CA PRO A 649 20.54 18.88 -33.17
C PRO A 649 21.99 19.36 -33.41
N GLY A 650 22.35 20.48 -32.77
CA GLY A 650 23.71 21.04 -32.88
C GLY A 650 24.54 20.94 -31.59
N ARG A 651 23.99 20.39 -30.49
CA ARG A 651 24.65 20.31 -29.20
C ARG A 651 24.42 18.95 -28.53
N ALA A 652 24.58 17.90 -29.32
CA ALA A 652 24.44 16.52 -28.90
C ALA A 652 25.51 15.64 -29.50
N ALA A 653 25.88 14.60 -28.76
CA ALA A 653 26.84 13.61 -29.20
C ALA A 653 26.47 12.20 -28.77
N THR A 654 26.71 11.23 -29.64
CA THR A 654 26.77 9.81 -29.29
C THR A 654 28.11 9.53 -28.65
N VAL A 655 28.13 8.77 -27.57
CA VAL A 655 29.31 8.44 -26.80
C VAL A 655 29.79 7.04 -27.14
N TYR A 656 31.06 6.93 -27.54
CA TYR A 656 31.72 5.66 -27.83
C TYR A 656 32.84 5.39 -26.85
N LEU A 657 32.93 4.17 -26.37
CA LEU A 657 34.07 3.66 -25.59
C LEU A 657 34.76 2.57 -26.37
N ASP A 658 36.10 2.80 -26.70
CA ASP A 658 36.92 1.86 -27.46
C ASP A 658 36.29 1.43 -28.82
N GLY A 659 35.41 2.26 -29.39
CA GLY A 659 34.75 2.06 -30.67
C GLY A 659 33.32 1.48 -30.57
N GLU A 660 32.89 1.10 -29.39
CA GLU A 660 31.51 0.65 -29.12
C GLU A 660 30.65 1.80 -28.61
N GLU A 661 29.41 1.89 -29.09
CA GLU A 661 28.42 2.87 -28.61
C GLU A 661 27.94 2.52 -27.23
N ILE A 662 28.14 3.44 -26.29
CA ILE A 662 27.71 3.28 -24.88
C ILE A 662 26.55 4.17 -24.47
N GLY A 663 26.11 5.11 -25.32
CA GLY A 663 25.01 6.01 -25.08
C GLY A 663 25.18 7.39 -25.70
N PHE A 664 24.59 8.40 -25.09
CA PHE A 664 24.55 9.76 -25.63
C PHE A 664 24.65 10.84 -24.55
N ILE A 665 24.98 12.06 -24.98
CA ILE A 665 25.04 13.27 -24.15
C ILE A 665 24.59 14.47 -25.00
N GLY A 666 23.90 15.43 -24.42
CA GLY A 666 23.52 16.67 -25.13
C GLY A 666 22.61 17.58 -24.32
N GLU A 667 22.38 18.77 -24.88
CA GLU A 667 21.31 19.63 -24.40
C GLU A 667 19.95 19.06 -24.81
N LEU A 668 18.94 19.17 -23.95
CA LEU A 668 17.56 18.81 -24.28
C LEU A 668 17.07 19.65 -25.48
N HIS A 669 16.26 19.02 -26.35
CA HIS A 669 15.67 19.73 -27.49
C HIS A 669 14.84 20.94 -27.02
N PRO A 670 15.00 22.14 -27.64
CA PRO A 670 14.30 23.35 -27.19
C PRO A 670 12.76 23.20 -27.17
N GLU A 671 12.18 22.45 -28.10
CA GLU A 671 10.74 22.17 -28.14
C GLU A 671 10.29 21.38 -26.89
N LEU A 672 11.10 20.38 -26.49
CA LEU A 672 10.82 19.64 -25.26
C LEU A 672 11.00 20.50 -24.01
N ALA A 673 12.05 21.34 -23.97
CA ALA A 673 12.23 22.28 -22.88
C ALA A 673 11.02 23.20 -22.74
N HIS A 674 10.49 23.72 -23.87
CA HIS A 674 9.28 24.52 -23.87
C HIS A 674 8.03 23.72 -23.46
N LYS A 675 7.83 22.52 -24.00
CA LYS A 675 6.70 21.62 -23.66
C LYS A 675 6.66 21.31 -22.17
N TYR A 676 7.83 21.07 -21.57
CA TYR A 676 7.94 20.76 -20.14
C TYR A 676 8.07 22.01 -19.25
N GLU A 677 7.88 23.21 -19.84
CA GLU A 677 7.90 24.52 -19.15
C GLU A 677 9.21 24.80 -18.40
N LEU A 678 10.33 24.37 -19.01
CA LEU A 678 11.65 24.64 -18.48
C LEU A 678 12.15 26.00 -19.00
N PRO A 679 12.62 26.92 -18.14
CA PRO A 679 13.11 28.25 -18.56
C PRO A 679 14.26 28.18 -19.56
N HIS A 680 15.10 27.14 -19.52
CA HIS A 680 16.14 26.84 -20.50
C HIS A 680 16.40 25.31 -20.52
N SER A 681 17.06 24.84 -21.59
CA SER A 681 17.33 23.43 -21.77
C SER A 681 18.37 22.91 -20.75
N PRO A 682 18.10 21.82 -20.03
CA PRO A 682 19.11 21.09 -19.28
C PRO A 682 20.09 20.36 -20.20
N VAL A 683 21.25 20.00 -19.67
CA VAL A 683 22.16 19.06 -20.32
C VAL A 683 22.00 17.70 -19.68
N VAL A 684 21.93 16.65 -20.50
CA VAL A 684 21.67 15.28 -20.06
C VAL A 684 22.65 14.31 -20.70
N PHE A 685 22.92 13.19 -20.03
CA PHE A 685 23.48 12.00 -20.65
C PHE A 685 22.72 10.74 -20.20
N GLU A 686 22.79 9.69 -21.01
CA GLU A 686 22.39 8.33 -20.64
C GLU A 686 23.38 7.34 -21.22
N LEU A 687 23.95 6.48 -20.37
CA LEU A 687 25.03 5.54 -20.70
C LEU A 687 24.69 4.14 -20.18
N LYS A 688 25.12 3.13 -20.92
CA LYS A 688 25.02 1.71 -20.50
C LYS A 688 25.91 1.49 -19.27
N GLU A 689 25.34 1.00 -18.17
CA GLU A 689 26.07 0.75 -16.93
C GLU A 689 27.22 -0.23 -17.14
N GLU A 690 26.99 -1.30 -17.87
CA GLU A 690 27.97 -2.36 -18.10
C GLU A 690 29.32 -1.82 -18.62
N ALA A 691 29.26 -0.86 -19.55
CA ALA A 691 30.43 -0.20 -20.08
C ALA A 691 31.18 0.66 -19.05
N LEU A 692 30.48 1.18 -18.03
CA LEU A 692 31.05 2.00 -16.95
C LEU A 692 31.70 1.17 -15.85
N LEU A 693 31.30 -0.10 -15.70
CA LEU A 693 31.87 -0.99 -14.69
C LEU A 693 33.19 -1.63 -15.13
N ASP A 694 33.47 -1.70 -16.43
CA ASP A 694 34.73 -2.23 -16.96
C ASP A 694 35.80 -1.11 -17.04
N VAL A 695 36.56 -0.97 -15.98
CA VAL A 695 37.60 0.09 -15.87
C VAL A 695 38.98 -0.37 -16.34
N GLY A 696 39.14 -1.66 -16.65
CA GLY A 696 40.41 -2.24 -17.02
C GLY A 696 41.39 -2.37 -15.83
N VAL A 697 42.48 -3.09 -16.05
CA VAL A 697 43.53 -3.22 -15.04
C VAL A 697 44.48 -2.02 -15.12
N PRO A 698 44.81 -1.35 -14.01
CA PRO A 698 45.77 -0.23 -14.01
C PRO A 698 47.15 -0.70 -14.49
N VAL A 699 47.71 0.03 -15.44
CA VAL A 699 49.06 -0.25 -15.96
C VAL A 699 50.03 0.77 -15.41
N ASN A 700 51.02 0.28 -14.69
CA ASN A 700 52.09 1.16 -14.20
C ASN A 700 52.95 1.68 -15.36
N ARG A 701 53.18 2.99 -15.36
CA ARG A 701 54.11 3.65 -16.28
C ARG A 701 55.24 4.27 -15.48
N SER A 702 56.47 4.03 -15.91
CA SER A 702 57.65 4.63 -15.31
C SER A 702 57.61 6.16 -15.44
N LEU A 703 57.83 6.84 -14.35
CA LEU A 703 57.97 8.32 -14.36
C LEU A 703 59.33 8.69 -14.87
N SER A 704 59.37 9.63 -15.83
CA SER A 704 60.63 10.20 -16.29
C SER A 704 61.28 11.07 -15.21
N LYS A 705 62.61 11.00 -15.09
CA LYS A 705 63.43 11.87 -14.22
C LYS A 705 63.80 13.16 -14.90
N PHE A 706 63.60 13.30 -16.20
CA PHE A 706 63.92 14.43 -17.00
C PHE A 706 62.79 15.43 -17.12
N GLN A 707 63.11 16.71 -17.30
CA GLN A 707 62.10 17.77 -17.39
C GLN A 707 61.40 17.71 -18.75
N PRO A 708 60.02 17.83 -18.74
CA PRO A 708 59.31 17.93 -20.00
C PRO A 708 59.53 19.30 -20.68
N MET A 709 59.43 19.31 -21.99
CA MET A 709 59.38 20.52 -22.81
C MET A 709 57.96 20.76 -23.31
N SER A 710 57.44 21.99 -23.19
CA SER A 710 56.17 22.38 -23.71
C SER A 710 56.25 23.16 -24.99
N ARG A 711 55.45 22.87 -25.99
CA ARG A 711 55.30 23.56 -27.25
C ARG A 711 53.86 23.77 -27.62
N ASP A 712 53.56 24.90 -28.25
CA ASP A 712 52.21 25.21 -28.74
C ASP A 712 52.19 25.20 -30.27
N VAL A 713 51.12 24.65 -30.81
CA VAL A 713 50.85 24.63 -32.25
C VAL A 713 49.42 25.15 -32.51
N ALA A 714 49.32 26.20 -33.29
CA ALA A 714 48.05 26.75 -33.70
C ALA A 714 47.79 26.51 -35.19
N VAL A 715 46.62 26.06 -35.54
CA VAL A 715 46.24 25.74 -36.93
C VAL A 715 44.85 26.27 -37.27
N PHE A 716 44.65 26.67 -38.51
CA PHE A 716 43.34 26.92 -39.11
C PHE A 716 42.86 25.66 -39.82
N ILE A 717 41.56 25.33 -39.62
CA ILE A 717 40.90 24.24 -40.30
C ILE A 717 39.44 24.61 -40.59
N ASP A 718 38.83 23.98 -41.60
CA ASP A 718 37.42 24.13 -41.89
C ASP A 718 36.54 23.85 -40.63
N ASP A 719 35.56 24.71 -40.39
CA ASP A 719 34.75 24.63 -39.17
C ASP A 719 33.97 23.30 -39.07
N ALA A 720 33.68 22.65 -40.19
CA ALA A 720 32.97 21.36 -40.20
C ALA A 720 33.88 20.18 -39.76
N VAL A 721 35.17 20.29 -39.78
CA VAL A 721 36.10 19.22 -39.41
C VAL A 721 36.12 19.01 -37.88
N PRO A 722 35.77 17.85 -37.36
CA PRO A 722 35.81 17.58 -35.92
C PRO A 722 37.25 17.66 -35.38
N VAL A 723 37.43 18.22 -34.17
CA VAL A 723 38.73 18.26 -33.48
C VAL A 723 39.29 16.85 -33.26
N GLN A 724 38.40 15.90 -33.00
CA GLN A 724 38.78 14.50 -32.81
C GLN A 724 39.56 13.91 -33.99
N LYS A 725 39.22 14.33 -35.23
CA LYS A 725 39.90 13.87 -36.43
C LYS A 725 41.37 14.29 -36.41
N LEU A 726 41.68 15.51 -35.97
CA LEU A 726 43.02 16.04 -35.80
C LEU A 726 43.78 15.32 -34.67
N MET A 727 43.12 15.13 -33.53
CA MET A 727 43.69 14.36 -32.41
C MET A 727 44.04 12.94 -32.82
N ASP A 728 43.20 12.28 -33.62
CA ASP A 728 43.45 10.92 -34.13
C ASP A 728 44.58 10.89 -35.15
N ALA A 729 44.73 11.92 -35.99
CA ALA A 729 45.84 12.02 -36.94
C ALA A 729 47.18 12.07 -36.20
N VAL A 730 47.27 12.93 -35.15
CA VAL A 730 48.48 13.02 -34.32
C VAL A 730 48.73 11.72 -33.56
N ARG A 731 47.70 11.09 -32.97
CA ARG A 731 47.83 9.77 -32.30
C ARG A 731 48.32 8.66 -33.25
N LYS A 732 47.81 8.63 -34.48
CA LYS A 732 48.29 7.70 -35.51
C LYS A 732 49.75 7.97 -35.93
N ALA A 733 50.12 9.25 -36.06
CA ALA A 733 51.48 9.65 -36.33
C ALA A 733 52.45 9.25 -35.21
N ALA A 734 52.07 9.51 -33.94
CA ALA A 734 52.84 9.16 -32.74
C ALA A 734 53.16 7.65 -32.63
N LYS A 735 52.32 6.76 -33.22
CA LYS A 735 52.58 5.33 -33.26
C LYS A 735 53.58 4.89 -34.34
N LYS A 736 53.87 5.75 -35.34
CA LYS A 736 54.61 5.37 -36.52
C LYS A 736 55.85 6.24 -36.73
N ASP A 737 55.83 7.46 -36.28
CA ASP A 737 56.91 8.43 -36.49
C ASP A 737 57.83 8.51 -35.27
N PRO A 738 59.11 8.16 -35.41
CA PRO A 738 60.09 8.19 -34.31
C PRO A 738 60.22 9.56 -33.65
N ARG A 739 60.02 10.65 -34.42
CA ARG A 739 60.10 12.04 -33.91
C ARG A 739 59.05 12.32 -32.81
N LEU A 740 57.94 11.53 -32.79
CA LEU A 740 56.81 11.67 -31.86
C LEU A 740 56.88 10.73 -30.67
N LEU A 741 57.96 9.95 -30.51
CA LEU A 741 58.14 9.04 -29.38
C LEU A 741 58.17 9.76 -28.03
N SER A 742 58.61 11.05 -28.04
CA SER A 742 58.63 11.91 -26.86
C SER A 742 57.27 12.58 -26.55
N LEU A 743 56.25 12.46 -27.43
CA LEU A 743 54.97 13.11 -27.25
C LEU A 743 54.18 12.41 -26.12
N SER A 744 54.19 13.03 -24.96
CA SER A 744 53.49 12.51 -23.77
C SER A 744 52.06 13.05 -23.63
N SER A 745 51.78 14.25 -24.15
CA SER A 745 50.43 14.85 -24.13
C SER A 745 50.23 15.76 -25.34
N PHE A 746 49.03 15.74 -25.91
CA PHE A 746 48.57 16.65 -26.97
C PHE A 746 47.16 17.10 -26.64
N LYS A 747 46.97 18.37 -26.25
CA LYS A 747 45.75 18.92 -25.72
C LYS A 747 45.32 20.19 -26.42
N LEU A 748 44.03 20.29 -26.83
CA LEU A 748 43.44 21.55 -27.26
C LEU A 748 43.26 22.45 -26.03
N PHE A 749 43.76 23.72 -26.11
CA PHE A 749 43.58 24.68 -25.02
C PHE A 749 42.88 25.97 -25.47
N ASP A 750 42.83 26.26 -26.80
CA ASP A 750 42.11 27.43 -27.30
C ASP A 750 41.41 27.14 -28.64
N LEU A 751 40.25 27.75 -28.82
CA LEU A 751 39.45 27.69 -30.03
C LEU A 751 38.94 29.11 -30.38
N TYR A 752 39.28 29.58 -31.57
CA TYR A 752 38.80 30.86 -32.06
C TYR A 752 38.15 30.73 -33.43
N LYS A 753 37.00 31.36 -33.64
CA LYS A 753 36.28 31.41 -34.92
C LYS A 753 36.33 32.84 -35.47
N PRO A 754 37.07 33.09 -36.55
CA PRO A 754 37.08 34.38 -37.20
C PRO A 754 35.66 34.78 -37.65
N GLN A 755 35.29 36.02 -37.34
CA GLN A 755 33.99 36.59 -37.75
C GLN A 755 34.09 37.32 -39.08
N ASP A 756 35.30 37.72 -39.51
CA ASP A 756 35.62 38.47 -40.69
C ASP A 756 36.96 38.06 -41.30
N GLY A 757 37.25 38.52 -42.52
CA GLY A 757 38.51 38.26 -43.25
C GLY A 757 38.57 36.94 -44.01
N ALA A 758 39.78 36.58 -44.48
CA ALA A 758 40.03 35.42 -45.36
C ALA A 758 39.81 34.05 -44.71
N ASN A 759 39.68 34.01 -43.42
CA ASN A 759 39.48 32.76 -42.65
C ASN A 759 38.07 32.58 -42.11
N VAL A 760 37.06 33.32 -42.63
CA VAL A 760 35.63 33.06 -42.34
C VAL A 760 35.26 31.66 -42.83
N GLY A 761 34.50 30.91 -42.01
CA GLY A 761 34.15 29.50 -42.27
C GLY A 761 35.26 28.50 -41.78
N LYS A 762 36.34 29.00 -41.26
CA LYS A 762 37.37 28.19 -40.57
C LYS A 762 37.32 28.44 -39.07
N LYS A 763 37.94 27.51 -38.31
CA LYS A 763 38.23 27.66 -36.88
C LYS A 763 39.76 27.56 -36.69
N SER A 764 40.28 28.40 -35.80
CA SER A 764 41.65 28.33 -35.29
C SER A 764 41.65 27.46 -34.04
N LEU A 765 42.48 26.45 -34.01
CA LEU A 765 42.69 25.53 -32.92
C LEU A 765 44.12 25.63 -32.42
N ALA A 766 44.28 25.88 -31.11
CA ALA A 766 45.63 25.91 -30.50
C ALA A 766 45.77 24.66 -29.59
N PHE A 767 46.81 23.92 -29.86
CA PHE A 767 47.16 22.69 -29.15
C PHE A 767 48.44 22.88 -28.36
N ASN A 768 48.45 22.45 -27.11
CA ASN A 768 49.65 22.32 -26.31
C ASN A 768 50.20 20.90 -26.42
N MET A 769 51.47 20.78 -26.70
CA MET A 769 52.24 19.55 -26.76
C MET A 769 53.18 19.46 -25.58
N LEU A 770 53.17 18.37 -24.85
CA LEU A 770 54.12 18.04 -23.82
C LEU A 770 55.03 16.92 -24.35
N LEU A 771 56.30 17.22 -24.44
CA LEU A 771 57.35 16.34 -24.95
C LEU A 771 58.28 15.89 -23.81
N GLN A 772 58.43 14.59 -23.63
CA GLN A 772 59.29 14.05 -22.57
C GLN A 772 59.79 12.66 -22.94
N ARG A 773 61.10 12.45 -22.77
CA ARG A 773 61.72 11.12 -22.91
C ARG A 773 61.84 10.43 -21.54
N PRO A 774 61.76 9.11 -21.47
CA PRO A 774 61.99 8.37 -20.23
C PRO A 774 63.48 8.22 -19.87
N ASP A 775 64.39 8.31 -20.85
CA ASP A 775 65.76 7.85 -20.79
C ASP A 775 66.81 9.02 -20.88
N ALA A 776 66.39 10.19 -21.38
CA ALA A 776 67.29 11.34 -21.58
C ALA A 776 66.52 12.68 -21.53
N GLN A 777 67.26 13.77 -21.34
CA GLN A 777 66.75 15.11 -21.55
C GLN A 777 66.59 15.37 -23.05
N LEU A 778 65.45 15.91 -23.43
CA LEU A 778 65.16 16.29 -24.80
C LEU A 778 65.90 17.54 -25.18
N SER A 779 66.55 17.58 -26.43
CA SER A 779 67.13 18.78 -26.98
C SER A 779 66.13 19.71 -27.66
N GLU A 780 66.45 20.98 -27.87
CA GLU A 780 65.56 21.90 -28.62
C GLU A 780 65.36 21.43 -30.07
N GLU A 781 66.41 20.89 -30.73
CA GLU A 781 66.31 20.34 -32.09
C GLU A 781 65.29 19.16 -32.16
N GLU A 782 65.35 18.21 -31.22
CA GLU A 782 64.42 17.09 -31.12
C GLU A 782 62.95 17.55 -30.84
N ALA A 783 62.86 18.65 -30.07
CA ALA A 783 61.49 19.22 -29.78
C ALA A 783 60.88 19.86 -31.04
N ASP A 784 61.74 20.60 -31.80
CA ASP A 784 61.34 21.25 -33.05
C ASP A 784 60.93 20.19 -34.14
N GLU A 785 61.75 19.11 -34.24
CA GLU A 785 61.42 17.99 -35.11
C GLU A 785 60.04 17.33 -34.72
N ALA A 786 59.76 17.22 -33.45
CA ALA A 786 58.48 16.72 -32.99
C ALA A 786 57.30 17.67 -33.35
N VAL A 787 57.49 18.98 -33.22
CA VAL A 787 56.54 19.99 -33.64
C VAL A 787 56.29 19.89 -35.15
N ALA A 788 57.36 19.80 -35.95
CA ALA A 788 57.26 19.66 -37.41
C ALA A 788 56.44 18.37 -37.78
N ALA A 789 56.68 17.25 -37.12
CA ALA A 789 55.96 16.00 -37.35
C ALA A 789 54.49 16.11 -37.00
N VAL A 790 54.11 16.84 -35.92
CA VAL A 790 52.71 17.12 -35.58
C VAL A 790 52.09 18.01 -36.65
N VAL A 791 52.74 19.07 -37.09
CA VAL A 791 52.25 19.96 -38.16
C VAL A 791 52.00 19.18 -39.43
N GLU A 792 52.92 18.31 -39.82
CA GLU A 792 52.79 17.41 -40.98
C GLU A 792 51.56 16.49 -40.86
N ALA A 793 51.33 15.95 -39.65
CA ALA A 793 50.16 15.07 -39.41
C ALA A 793 48.86 15.86 -39.50
N LEU A 794 48.78 17.07 -38.95
CA LEU A 794 47.63 17.95 -39.01
C LEU A 794 47.34 18.46 -40.44
N ALA A 795 48.43 18.76 -41.23
CA ALA A 795 48.31 19.20 -42.61
C ALA A 795 47.71 18.16 -43.54
N LYS A 796 47.95 16.87 -43.27
CA LYS A 796 47.28 15.76 -44.02
C LYS A 796 45.78 15.74 -43.88
N GLU A 797 45.22 16.31 -42.79
CA GLU A 797 43.78 16.45 -42.58
C GLU A 797 43.25 17.83 -43.06
N GLY A 798 44.05 18.63 -43.71
CA GLY A 798 43.68 19.91 -44.30
C GLY A 798 43.91 21.12 -43.35
N ALA A 799 44.61 20.93 -42.25
CA ALA A 799 44.92 22.04 -41.33
C ALA A 799 46.11 22.85 -41.89
N VAL A 800 46.06 24.17 -41.69
CA VAL A 800 47.12 25.10 -42.13
C VAL A 800 47.66 25.78 -40.85
N LEU A 801 49.00 25.81 -40.73
CA LEU A 801 49.62 26.47 -39.60
C LEU A 801 49.19 27.94 -39.53
N ARG A 802 48.93 28.42 -38.32
CA ARG A 802 48.64 29.81 -38.05
C ARG A 802 49.94 30.52 -37.73
N ASP A 803 50.30 31.48 -38.54
CA ASP A 803 51.47 32.34 -38.32
C ASP A 803 51.37 33.21 -37.07
#